data_6447095a0ad02acdfc2345352374d779
#
_entry.id   6447095a0ad02acdfc2345352374d779
#
_cell.length_a   1.000
_cell.length_b   1.000
_cell.length_c   1.000
_cell.angle_alpha   90.00
_cell.angle_beta   90.00
_cell.angle_gamma   90.00
#
_symmetry.space_group_name_H-M   'P 1'
#
loop_
_entity.id
_entity.type
_entity.pdbx_description
1 polymer ?
#
loop_
_entity_poly.entity_id
_entity_poly.type
_entity_poly.pdbx_seq_one_letter_code
_entity_poly.pdbx_strand_id
1 'polypeptide(L)'
;MAETFEVLQEVTVDVSKSIPAPTVFCKQADNVVRVLRVTIQDNKEDYPIPAGFAARLRGTKADGTRIYLDARSAAGNVAEFILTQNALAAYGKATCEVELSNSAGDVVKSCNLILNVQKTAMDDSAVESTDEFQSLDAAAAAAQAAQKAAEDAANKTATDAKNAAQSAADAKEAAKTAGDAASKVTNAGVDEKLAEMQAIQDDVTAKQTQTATDAVAAAEAKTAAEAAQADAAASKTAAESSASAAKESEKAAAKSAEEAKASTPASTLDGMYTAMLDGTNTQKIFKLWWPFAVTQSENKYSCLERFAAMLDTAWGDKTYTVRNIHESVSGDASGTPLDDLADGRSAAPLVTDASTGVADWAENDPMTWYVRANAKSLADGTMEVLAVETEAAFDVTGETAPVYCFSPALAVKEWDDGSYLYTSWHMRAGDGYVPMAGDVAPDGTHRLLTWHPAFYGGKNSAGGMTSGAGLLPMPWTSANAALPLARKLTAYDGLWCDCDTQFALMAWRLRHWTLSNSGQLEGCTNYNYQYTLAVAETGVKRVLLTKAQGANLLVGSCVCLGEHGSNTNNDRNQAYNHDVFNIAKILSVETVTVDDTEYAAVNLELDSTIDTTTTMLVSTMPWPSGTTEALPGHSDGCIGNLTNGRYPYRIAGMEMQIGSYCEELDPLWQASLVDDDHWHYDVYSCRDSEKLAGSITTNYQKVGEFDLPNANKWSWNFIRALNKMAAEAQIPTKFGGSSGTYVKAAFASPGGAGVCAPWRFGNLRDGGYCGLPCANGGLGPGASAWGGVPRLAGSGKKRGEWPA
;
A
#
# COMPACT_ATOMS: atom_id res chain seq x y z
N MET A 1 -43.12 -6.81 13.35
CA MET A 1 -42.17 -7.93 13.53
C MET A 1 -41.81 -8.39 12.13
N ALA A 2 -40.56 -8.31 11.73
CA ALA A 2 -40.11 -8.87 10.46
C ALA A 2 -40.20 -10.39 10.58
N GLU A 3 -40.94 -11.06 9.67
CA GLU A 3 -40.92 -12.50 9.57
C GLU A 3 -39.49 -12.93 9.25
N THR A 4 -38.85 -13.64 10.20
CA THR A 4 -37.54 -14.26 9.98
C THR A 4 -37.76 -15.48 9.10
N PHE A 5 -37.26 -15.43 7.87
CA PHE A 5 -37.25 -16.58 6.96
C PHE A 5 -36.22 -17.60 7.47
N GLU A 6 -36.72 -18.75 8.01
CA GLU A 6 -35.86 -19.84 8.48
C GLU A 6 -36.14 -21.12 7.68
N VAL A 7 -35.07 -21.81 7.27
CA VAL A 7 -35.15 -23.14 6.67
C VAL A 7 -34.80 -24.18 7.73
N LEU A 8 -35.78 -24.82 8.30
CA LEU A 8 -35.58 -25.81 9.35
C LEU A 8 -35.24 -27.17 8.74
N GLN A 9 -34.23 -27.84 9.30
CA GLN A 9 -33.86 -29.22 8.99
C GLN A 9 -33.77 -30.01 10.30
N GLU A 10 -34.36 -31.19 10.32
CA GLU A 10 -34.47 -32.02 11.52
C GLU A 10 -33.70 -33.32 11.35
N VAL A 11 -32.93 -33.71 12.35
CA VAL A 11 -32.21 -34.98 12.40
C VAL A 11 -32.28 -35.57 13.81
N THR A 12 -32.11 -36.88 13.88
CA THR A 12 -31.97 -37.60 15.16
C THR A 12 -30.58 -38.21 15.27
N VAL A 13 -29.96 -38.04 16.42
CA VAL A 13 -28.67 -38.63 16.79
C VAL A 13 -28.78 -39.43 18.07
N ASP A 14 -27.96 -40.43 18.26
CA ASP A 14 -27.99 -41.32 19.42
C ASP A 14 -26.64 -41.25 20.15
N VAL A 15 -26.65 -41.14 21.48
CA VAL A 15 -25.45 -41.02 22.31
C VAL A 15 -24.80 -42.36 22.65
N SER A 16 -25.54 -43.47 22.59
CA SER A 16 -25.05 -44.81 22.91
C SER A 16 -24.92 -45.74 21.73
N LYS A 17 -25.70 -45.54 20.68
CA LYS A 17 -25.74 -46.41 19.49
C LYS A 17 -25.10 -45.74 18.29
N SER A 18 -24.32 -46.52 17.59
CA SER A 18 -23.88 -46.19 16.22
C SER A 18 -25.06 -46.41 15.27
N ILE A 19 -25.69 -45.36 14.85
CA ILE A 19 -26.74 -45.35 13.78
C ILE A 19 -26.08 -44.88 12.47
N PRO A 20 -26.62 -45.20 11.28
CA PRO A 20 -26.16 -44.58 10.05
C PRO A 20 -26.22 -43.06 10.16
N ALA A 21 -25.06 -42.36 9.87
CA ALA A 21 -24.97 -40.93 10.06
C ALA A 21 -26.04 -40.20 9.23
N PRO A 22 -26.98 -39.49 9.87
CA PRO A 22 -27.99 -38.73 9.15
C PRO A 22 -27.29 -37.62 8.33
N THR A 23 -27.81 -37.37 7.13
CA THR A 23 -27.21 -36.41 6.18
C THR A 23 -28.14 -35.21 6.03
N VAL A 24 -27.61 -34.02 6.27
CA VAL A 24 -28.25 -32.71 6.11
C VAL A 24 -27.73 -32.05 4.86
N PHE A 25 -28.60 -31.63 3.95
CA PHE A 25 -28.17 -30.96 2.70
C PHE A 25 -28.21 -29.43 2.89
N CYS A 26 -27.10 -28.80 2.67
CA CYS A 26 -26.91 -27.35 2.77
C CYS A 26 -26.31 -26.81 1.47
N LYS A 27 -26.35 -25.49 1.28
CA LYS A 27 -25.60 -24.82 0.20
C LYS A 27 -24.51 -23.95 0.78
N GLN A 28 -23.40 -23.90 0.07
CA GLN A 28 -22.33 -22.96 0.35
C GLN A 28 -22.88 -21.53 0.29
N ALA A 29 -22.41 -20.66 1.18
CA ALA A 29 -22.86 -19.26 1.32
C ALA A 29 -24.27 -19.05 1.91
N ASP A 30 -25.02 -20.07 2.29
CA ASP A 30 -26.17 -19.86 3.16
C ASP A 30 -25.71 -19.26 4.50
N ASN A 31 -26.39 -18.23 4.98
CA ASN A 31 -25.99 -17.53 6.19
C ASN A 31 -27.21 -17.23 7.09
N VAL A 32 -27.14 -17.70 8.34
CA VAL A 32 -28.14 -17.52 9.44
C VAL A 32 -29.62 -17.86 9.13
N VAL A 33 -29.92 -18.37 7.95
CA VAL A 33 -31.28 -18.76 7.56
C VAL A 33 -31.54 -20.25 7.73
N ARG A 34 -30.50 -21.09 7.86
CA ARG A 34 -30.63 -22.52 8.08
C ARG A 34 -30.52 -22.85 9.54
N VAL A 35 -31.54 -23.51 10.04
CA VAL A 35 -31.61 -24.00 11.42
C VAL A 35 -31.59 -25.52 11.39
N LEU A 36 -30.63 -26.11 12.06
CA LEU A 36 -30.49 -27.53 12.27
C LEU A 36 -31.05 -27.87 13.65
N ARG A 37 -32.20 -28.59 13.69
CA ARG A 37 -32.79 -29.11 14.90
C ARG A 37 -32.36 -30.56 15.07
N VAL A 38 -31.70 -30.86 16.16
CA VAL A 38 -31.19 -32.19 16.49
C VAL A 38 -31.93 -32.77 17.67
N THR A 39 -32.63 -33.89 17.44
CA THR A 39 -33.24 -34.70 18.50
C THR A 39 -32.21 -35.70 19.02
N ILE A 40 -31.96 -35.71 20.32
CA ILE A 40 -30.93 -36.56 20.97
C ILE A 40 -31.66 -37.75 21.64
N GLN A 41 -31.17 -38.94 21.36
CA GLN A 41 -31.67 -40.18 21.89
C GLN A 41 -30.54 -40.99 22.58
N ASP A 42 -30.95 -41.86 23.48
CA ASP A 42 -30.13 -42.92 24.04
C ASP A 42 -30.82 -44.26 23.75
N ASN A 43 -30.22 -45.07 22.90
CA ASN A 43 -30.73 -46.37 22.51
C ASN A 43 -32.18 -46.33 21.97
N LYS A 44 -32.53 -45.28 21.20
CA LYS A 44 -33.83 -44.95 20.60
C LYS A 44 -34.86 -44.38 21.58
N GLU A 45 -34.55 -44.14 22.83
CA GLU A 45 -35.39 -43.40 23.77
C GLU A 45 -34.90 -41.94 23.86
N ASP A 46 -35.80 -41.03 24.18
CA ASP A 46 -35.47 -39.61 24.30
C ASP A 46 -34.43 -39.41 25.41
N TYR A 47 -33.32 -38.74 25.07
CA TYR A 47 -32.26 -38.37 26.01
C TYR A 47 -32.37 -36.90 26.39
N PRO A 48 -32.97 -36.55 27.54
CA PRO A 48 -33.11 -35.17 27.96
C PRO A 48 -31.71 -34.55 28.25
N ILE A 49 -31.46 -33.37 27.71
CA ILE A 49 -30.24 -32.62 27.99
C ILE A 49 -30.22 -32.31 29.50
N PRO A 50 -29.22 -32.78 30.25
CA PRO A 50 -29.17 -32.58 31.70
C PRO A 50 -29.08 -31.10 32.07
N ALA A 51 -29.67 -30.69 33.19
CA ALA A 51 -29.63 -29.33 33.68
C ALA A 51 -28.15 -28.86 33.89
N GLY A 52 -27.79 -27.70 33.35
CA GLY A 52 -26.43 -27.17 33.41
C GLY A 52 -25.48 -27.64 32.32
N PHE A 53 -25.97 -28.46 31.36
CA PHE A 53 -25.21 -28.83 30.17
C PHE A 53 -25.49 -27.86 29.01
N ALA A 54 -24.43 -27.46 28.29
CA ALA A 54 -24.53 -26.77 27.02
C ALA A 54 -24.41 -27.76 25.87
N ALA A 55 -25.17 -27.53 24.80
CA ALA A 55 -25.12 -28.34 23.58
C ALA A 55 -24.28 -27.61 22.50
N ARG A 56 -23.38 -28.34 21.83
CA ARG A 56 -22.52 -27.82 20.79
C ARG A 56 -22.46 -28.76 19.60
N LEU A 57 -22.49 -28.20 18.39
CA LEU A 57 -22.19 -28.92 17.16
C LEU A 57 -20.70 -28.77 16.85
N ARG A 58 -19.97 -29.85 16.78
CA ARG A 58 -18.55 -29.92 16.45
C ARG A 58 -18.35 -30.78 15.22
N GLY A 59 -17.39 -30.40 14.38
CA GLY A 59 -17.10 -31.21 13.19
C GLY A 59 -15.87 -30.78 12.45
N THR A 60 -15.60 -31.51 11.35
CA THR A 60 -14.52 -31.20 10.41
C THR A 60 -15.12 -31.05 9.02
N LYS A 61 -14.88 -29.91 8.38
CA LYS A 61 -15.32 -29.59 7.02
C LYS A 61 -14.53 -30.40 5.99
N ALA A 62 -14.97 -30.37 4.74
CA ALA A 62 -14.29 -31.08 3.64
C ALA A 62 -12.88 -30.54 3.37
N ASP A 63 -12.57 -29.31 3.70
CA ASP A 63 -11.26 -28.67 3.59
C ASP A 63 -10.33 -28.94 4.79
N GLY A 64 -10.77 -29.74 5.78
CA GLY A 64 -10.02 -30.06 6.99
C GLY A 64 -10.18 -29.02 8.12
N THR A 65 -10.82 -27.88 7.90
CA THR A 65 -11.11 -26.89 8.95
C THR A 65 -12.26 -27.35 9.87
N ARG A 66 -12.39 -26.74 11.05
CA ARG A 66 -13.31 -27.21 12.08
C ARG A 66 -14.63 -26.43 12.07
N ILE A 67 -15.71 -27.09 12.43
CA ILE A 67 -17.00 -26.51 12.79
C ILE A 67 -17.12 -26.49 14.31
N TYR A 68 -17.56 -25.35 14.84
CA TYR A 68 -17.81 -25.17 16.28
C TYR A 68 -18.95 -24.19 16.47
N LEU A 69 -20.16 -24.70 16.79
CA LEU A 69 -21.36 -23.90 16.95
C LEU A 69 -22.05 -24.21 18.28
N ASP A 70 -22.30 -23.19 19.08
CA ASP A 70 -23.17 -23.33 20.26
C ASP A 70 -24.63 -23.41 19.84
N ALA A 71 -25.40 -24.18 20.54
CA ALA A 71 -26.84 -24.25 20.31
C ALA A 71 -27.52 -22.91 20.64
N ARG A 72 -28.40 -22.40 19.73
CA ARG A 72 -29.22 -21.22 20.03
C ARG A 72 -30.29 -21.52 21.08
N SER A 73 -30.74 -22.77 21.13
CA SER A 73 -31.66 -23.28 22.16
C SER A 73 -31.36 -24.75 22.42
N ALA A 74 -31.49 -25.16 23.69
CA ALA A 74 -31.38 -26.54 24.11
C ALA A 74 -32.43 -26.78 25.21
N ALA A 75 -33.46 -27.61 24.90
CA ALA A 75 -34.52 -27.87 25.81
C ALA A 75 -35.10 -29.28 25.60
N GLY A 76 -35.41 -30.00 26.69
CA GLY A 76 -35.82 -31.39 26.61
C GLY A 76 -34.69 -32.22 26.00
N ASN A 77 -35.04 -33.00 24.96
CA ASN A 77 -34.06 -33.79 24.18
C ASN A 77 -33.68 -33.13 22.83
N VAL A 78 -33.92 -31.83 22.62
CA VAL A 78 -33.71 -31.11 21.35
C VAL A 78 -32.73 -29.98 21.52
N ALA A 79 -31.79 -29.91 20.60
CA ALA A 79 -30.85 -28.78 20.45
C ALA A 79 -31.00 -28.17 19.06
N GLU A 80 -31.01 -26.83 18.97
CA GLU A 80 -31.08 -26.10 17.69
C GLU A 80 -29.79 -25.31 17.43
N PHE A 81 -29.30 -25.44 16.22
CA PHE A 81 -28.07 -24.77 15.74
C PHE A 81 -28.36 -23.90 14.52
N ILE A 82 -27.91 -22.67 14.52
CA ILE A 82 -27.90 -21.82 13.33
C ILE A 82 -26.66 -22.17 12.53
N LEU A 83 -26.84 -22.65 11.30
CA LEU A 83 -25.71 -22.90 10.42
C LEU A 83 -25.25 -21.58 9.83
N THR A 84 -24.07 -21.11 10.27
CA THR A 84 -23.46 -19.86 9.83
C THR A 84 -22.79 -20.02 8.47
N GLN A 85 -22.55 -18.91 7.78
CA GLN A 85 -21.80 -18.89 6.54
C GLN A 85 -20.44 -19.59 6.68
N ASN A 86 -19.78 -19.40 7.82
CA ASN A 86 -18.49 -20.03 8.11
C ASN A 86 -18.61 -21.56 8.25
N ALA A 87 -19.63 -22.06 8.91
CA ALA A 87 -19.89 -23.51 9.01
C ALA A 87 -20.11 -24.15 7.64
N LEU A 88 -20.63 -23.41 6.66
CA LEU A 88 -20.95 -23.85 5.30
C LEU A 88 -19.96 -23.35 4.24
N ALA A 89 -18.80 -22.82 4.62
CA ALA A 89 -17.83 -22.22 3.70
C ALA A 89 -17.22 -23.24 2.73
N ALA A 90 -16.89 -24.44 3.20
CA ALA A 90 -16.30 -25.51 2.37
C ALA A 90 -17.38 -26.41 1.78
N TYR A 91 -17.45 -26.53 0.46
CA TYR A 91 -18.32 -27.50 -0.19
C TYR A 91 -17.80 -28.93 -0.03
N GLY A 92 -18.72 -29.89 0.08
CA GLY A 92 -18.37 -31.30 0.32
C GLY A 92 -19.04 -31.82 1.60
N LYS A 93 -18.52 -32.93 2.13
CA LYS A 93 -19.07 -33.57 3.33
C LYS A 93 -18.30 -33.11 4.58
N ALA A 94 -18.99 -32.48 5.51
CA ALA A 94 -18.48 -32.24 6.85
C ALA A 94 -19.03 -33.30 7.82
N THR A 95 -18.16 -33.91 8.58
CA THR A 95 -18.52 -34.90 9.60
C THR A 95 -18.64 -34.18 10.96
N CYS A 96 -19.81 -34.21 11.54
CA CYS A 96 -20.12 -33.51 12.79
C CYS A 96 -20.64 -34.46 13.87
N GLU A 97 -20.60 -34.03 15.13
CA GLU A 97 -21.18 -34.67 16.32
C GLU A 97 -21.81 -33.60 17.20
N VAL A 98 -22.82 -33.93 17.99
CA VAL A 98 -23.33 -33.07 19.07
C VAL A 98 -22.63 -33.42 20.36
N GLU A 99 -22.00 -32.42 20.96
CA GLU A 99 -21.34 -32.52 22.28
C GLU A 99 -22.21 -31.83 23.33
N LEU A 100 -22.52 -32.53 24.40
CA LEU A 100 -23.13 -32.00 25.62
C LEU A 100 -22.05 -31.90 26.69
N SER A 101 -21.84 -30.70 27.23
CA SER A 101 -20.81 -30.50 28.26
C SER A 101 -21.27 -29.54 29.35
N ASN A 102 -20.69 -29.67 30.54
CA ASN A 102 -20.97 -28.79 31.69
C ASN A 102 -19.70 -28.11 32.19
N SER A 103 -19.82 -27.19 33.13
CA SER A 103 -18.71 -26.49 33.76
C SER A 103 -17.80 -27.34 34.66
N ALA A 104 -18.27 -28.55 35.04
CA ALA A 104 -17.52 -29.51 35.85
C ALA A 104 -16.58 -30.39 34.97
N GLY A 105 -16.69 -30.30 33.64
CA GLY A 105 -15.88 -31.06 32.69
C GLY A 105 -16.51 -32.39 32.24
N ASP A 106 -17.76 -32.66 32.60
CA ASP A 106 -18.48 -33.84 32.09
C ASP A 106 -18.84 -33.59 30.60
N VAL A 107 -18.60 -34.59 29.78
CA VAL A 107 -18.83 -34.52 28.30
C VAL A 107 -19.48 -35.79 27.80
N VAL A 108 -20.57 -35.63 27.05
CA VAL A 108 -21.23 -36.71 26.30
C VAL A 108 -21.27 -36.31 24.82
N LYS A 109 -21.00 -37.25 23.93
CA LYS A 109 -21.02 -37.00 22.47
C LYS A 109 -21.99 -37.98 21.77
N SER A 110 -22.67 -37.47 20.76
CA SER A 110 -23.56 -38.27 19.90
C SER A 110 -22.76 -39.10 18.87
N CYS A 111 -23.46 -39.99 18.16
CA CYS A 111 -22.95 -40.52 16.90
C CYS A 111 -22.76 -39.41 15.85
N ASN A 112 -22.04 -39.70 14.79
CA ASN A 112 -21.79 -38.76 13.70
C ASN A 112 -23.06 -38.40 12.93
N LEU A 113 -23.13 -37.12 12.49
CA LEU A 113 -24.05 -36.65 11.45
C LEU A 113 -23.23 -36.00 10.33
N ILE A 114 -23.76 -35.90 9.13
CA ILE A 114 -23.06 -35.37 7.96
C ILE A 114 -23.77 -34.10 7.47
N LEU A 115 -23.06 -33.00 7.38
CA LEU A 115 -23.48 -31.84 6.59
C LEU A 115 -22.94 -31.99 5.18
N ASN A 116 -23.80 -32.18 4.19
CA ASN A 116 -23.43 -32.24 2.78
C ASN A 116 -23.64 -30.84 2.15
N VAL A 117 -22.56 -30.07 2.08
CA VAL A 117 -22.58 -28.71 1.56
C VAL A 117 -22.41 -28.74 0.05
N GLN A 118 -23.41 -28.33 -0.69
CA GLN A 118 -23.37 -28.26 -2.16
C GLN A 118 -22.74 -26.93 -2.58
N LYS A 119 -21.90 -26.97 -3.62
CA LYS A 119 -21.27 -25.78 -4.22
C LYS A 119 -22.35 -24.83 -4.75
N THR A 120 -22.17 -23.52 -4.57
CA THR A 120 -23.00 -22.51 -5.20
C THR A 120 -22.77 -22.47 -6.71
N ALA A 121 -23.80 -22.11 -7.48
CA ALA A 121 -23.69 -22.02 -8.94
C ALA A 121 -22.92 -20.76 -9.42
N MET A 122 -22.70 -19.77 -8.56
CA MET A 122 -21.89 -18.59 -8.81
C MET A 122 -20.78 -18.54 -7.77
N ASP A 123 -19.54 -18.39 -8.26
CA ASP A 123 -18.34 -18.33 -7.42
C ASP A 123 -18.15 -16.90 -6.91
N ASP A 124 -18.86 -16.55 -5.85
CA ASP A 124 -18.55 -15.35 -5.07
C ASP A 124 -17.52 -15.73 -4.01
N SER A 125 -16.26 -15.45 -4.34
CA SER A 125 -15.07 -15.40 -3.47
C SER A 125 -15.04 -16.43 -2.34
N ALA A 126 -14.04 -17.28 -2.35
CA ALA A 126 -13.68 -18.15 -1.24
C ALA A 126 -13.57 -17.32 0.06
N VAL A 127 -14.54 -17.45 0.94
CA VAL A 127 -14.44 -16.93 2.29
C VAL A 127 -13.41 -17.81 3.01
N GLU A 128 -12.23 -17.25 3.30
CA GLU A 128 -11.26 -17.94 4.13
C GLU A 128 -11.87 -18.25 5.49
N SER A 129 -11.86 -19.53 5.84
CA SER A 129 -12.41 -20.04 7.08
C SER A 129 -11.39 -19.90 8.21
N THR A 130 -11.44 -18.79 8.96
CA THR A 130 -10.70 -18.61 10.20
C THR A 130 -11.63 -18.29 11.34
N ASP A 131 -12.15 -19.33 12.01
CA ASP A 131 -13.03 -19.18 13.19
C ASP A 131 -12.30 -18.62 14.43
N GLU A 132 -10.97 -18.57 14.44
CA GLU A 132 -10.18 -18.04 15.55
C GLU A 132 -10.01 -16.52 15.55
N PHE A 133 -10.27 -15.84 14.42
CA PHE A 133 -10.13 -14.38 14.31
C PHE A 133 -11.38 -13.57 14.68
N GLN A 134 -12.56 -14.14 14.64
CA GLN A 134 -13.79 -13.40 14.97
C GLN A 134 -13.87 -12.95 16.42
N SER A 135 -13.27 -13.68 17.37
CA SER A 135 -13.22 -13.28 18.78
C SER A 135 -12.21 -12.14 19.01
N LEU A 136 -11.15 -12.07 18.21
CA LEU A 136 -10.14 -10.99 18.27
C LEU A 136 -10.66 -9.72 17.60
N ASP A 137 -11.30 -9.81 16.44
CA ASP A 137 -11.91 -8.67 15.76
C ASP A 137 -13.11 -8.11 16.53
N ALA A 138 -13.93 -8.96 17.14
CA ALA A 138 -15.00 -8.51 18.03
C ALA A 138 -14.46 -7.83 19.30
N ALA A 139 -13.37 -8.33 19.87
CA ALA A 139 -12.71 -7.71 21.02
C ALA A 139 -12.02 -6.39 20.65
N ALA A 140 -11.39 -6.31 19.47
CA ALA A 140 -10.80 -5.09 18.95
C ALA A 140 -11.86 -4.02 18.62
N ALA A 141 -12.96 -4.42 17.99
CA ALA A 141 -14.09 -3.53 17.70
C ALA A 141 -14.78 -3.04 18.99
N ALA A 142 -14.92 -3.91 19.99
CA ALA A 142 -15.47 -3.54 21.29
C ALA A 142 -14.53 -2.58 22.05
N ALA A 143 -13.20 -2.78 21.98
CA ALA A 143 -12.21 -1.89 22.57
C ALA A 143 -12.21 -0.51 21.90
N GLN A 144 -12.31 -0.44 20.58
CA GLN A 144 -12.43 0.82 19.82
C GLN A 144 -13.75 1.54 20.11
N ALA A 145 -14.84 0.82 20.22
CA ALA A 145 -16.13 1.40 20.60
C ALA A 145 -16.12 1.94 22.02
N ALA A 146 -15.47 1.25 22.96
CA ALA A 146 -15.31 1.69 24.34
C ALA A 146 -14.40 2.92 24.44
N GLN A 147 -13.31 2.98 23.66
CA GLN A 147 -12.44 4.14 23.59
C GLN A 147 -13.17 5.36 23.04
N LYS A 148 -13.93 5.21 21.97
CA LYS A 148 -14.75 6.28 21.40
C LYS A 148 -15.82 6.77 22.36
N ALA A 149 -16.49 5.85 23.07
CA ALA A 149 -17.48 6.22 24.07
C ALA A 149 -16.86 6.99 25.26
N ALA A 150 -15.61 6.63 25.66
CA ALA A 150 -14.87 7.35 26.69
C ALA A 150 -14.45 8.76 26.23
N GLU A 151 -14.03 8.92 24.99
CA GLU A 151 -13.70 10.22 24.38
C GLU A 151 -14.95 11.12 24.26
N ASP A 152 -16.08 10.56 23.82
CA ASP A 152 -17.35 11.27 23.71
C ASP A 152 -17.86 11.71 25.11
N ALA A 153 -17.72 10.86 26.13
CA ALA A 153 -18.04 11.18 27.52
C ALA A 153 -17.15 12.27 28.11
N ALA A 154 -15.84 12.23 27.82
CA ALA A 154 -14.88 13.25 28.24
C ALA A 154 -15.19 14.61 27.60
N ASN A 155 -15.52 14.63 26.30
CA ASN A 155 -15.89 15.84 25.57
C ASN A 155 -17.21 16.43 26.10
N LYS A 156 -18.18 15.59 26.42
CA LYS A 156 -19.43 15.99 27.05
C LYS A 156 -19.18 16.59 28.43
N THR A 157 -18.34 15.96 29.24
CA THR A 157 -17.96 16.47 30.59
C THR A 157 -17.27 17.83 30.52
N ALA A 158 -16.38 18.02 29.53
CA ALA A 158 -15.72 19.31 29.28
C ALA A 158 -16.72 20.41 28.90
N THR A 159 -17.72 20.06 28.06
CA THR A 159 -18.79 20.98 27.65
C THR A 159 -19.69 21.34 28.85
N ASP A 160 -20.07 20.34 29.64
CA ASP A 160 -20.92 20.55 30.82
C ASP A 160 -20.20 21.39 31.89
N ALA A 161 -18.90 21.21 32.10
CA ALA A 161 -18.06 22.03 32.96
C ALA A 161 -17.98 23.49 32.47
N LYS A 162 -17.88 23.69 31.16
CA LYS A 162 -17.88 25.03 30.55
C LYS A 162 -19.22 25.74 30.74
N ASN A 163 -20.33 25.00 30.57
CA ASN A 163 -21.67 25.53 30.78
C ASN A 163 -21.91 25.90 32.25
N ALA A 164 -21.44 25.07 33.18
CA ALA A 164 -21.51 25.34 34.62
C ALA A 164 -20.69 26.60 35.01
N ALA A 165 -19.50 26.79 34.41
CA ALA A 165 -18.68 27.98 34.62
C ALA A 165 -19.36 29.25 34.06
N GLN A 166 -20.02 29.14 32.90
CA GLN A 166 -20.80 30.25 32.33
C GLN A 166 -22.00 30.61 33.22
N SER A 167 -22.75 29.62 33.69
CA SER A 167 -23.87 29.81 34.61
C SER A 167 -23.44 30.47 35.92
N ALA A 168 -22.28 30.12 36.45
CA ALA A 168 -21.70 30.76 37.63
C ALA A 168 -21.29 32.23 37.38
N ALA A 169 -20.78 32.53 36.20
CA ALA A 169 -20.46 33.89 35.78
C ALA A 169 -21.74 34.78 35.67
N ASP A 170 -22.78 34.22 35.05
CA ASP A 170 -24.07 34.87 34.88
C ASP A 170 -24.76 35.16 36.23
N ALA A 171 -24.68 34.21 37.17
CA ALA A 171 -25.19 34.40 38.53
C ALA A 171 -24.41 35.50 39.29
N LYS A 172 -23.09 35.60 39.08
CA LYS A 172 -22.27 36.67 39.68
C LYS A 172 -22.59 38.02 39.11
N GLU A 173 -22.87 38.14 37.84
CA GLU A 173 -23.28 39.37 37.18
C GLU A 173 -24.70 39.81 37.63
N ALA A 174 -25.62 38.82 37.79
CA ALA A 174 -26.97 39.07 38.31
C ALA A 174 -26.91 39.58 39.78
N ALA A 175 -26.02 39.00 40.61
CA ALA A 175 -25.79 39.45 41.99
C ALA A 175 -25.24 40.89 42.06
N LYS A 176 -24.34 41.26 41.15
CA LYS A 176 -23.81 42.60 41.01
C LYS A 176 -24.91 43.62 40.61
N THR A 177 -25.73 43.23 39.64
CA THR A 177 -26.87 44.01 39.17
C THR A 177 -27.89 44.29 40.31
N ALA A 178 -28.18 43.27 41.13
CA ALA A 178 -29.01 43.41 42.32
C ALA A 178 -28.38 44.33 43.37
N GLY A 179 -27.05 44.26 43.60
CA GLY A 179 -26.31 45.15 44.50
C GLY A 179 -26.36 46.59 44.01
N ASP A 180 -26.20 46.82 42.72
CA ASP A 180 -26.26 48.17 42.10
C ASP A 180 -27.69 48.77 42.12
N ALA A 181 -28.71 47.91 42.07
CA ALA A 181 -30.12 48.34 42.21
C ALA A 181 -30.46 48.71 43.64
N ALA A 182 -29.93 47.98 44.63
CA ALA A 182 -30.14 48.25 46.04
C ALA A 182 -29.54 49.64 46.52
N SER A 183 -28.44 50.03 45.88
CA SER A 183 -27.78 51.31 46.18
C SER A 183 -28.45 52.54 45.58
N LYS A 184 -29.52 52.39 44.76
CA LYS A 184 -30.25 53.51 44.07
C LYS A 184 -31.61 53.76 44.63
N VAL A 185 -31.98 53.19 45.78
CA VAL A 185 -33.30 53.37 46.39
C VAL A 185 -33.33 54.65 47.20
N THR A 186 -33.98 55.72 46.68
CA THR A 186 -34.50 56.88 47.37
C THR A 186 -36.00 56.68 47.60
N ASN A 187 -36.49 57.12 48.76
CA ASN A 187 -37.81 56.92 49.42
C ASN A 187 -39.11 57.18 48.65
N ALA A 188 -39.17 57.21 47.36
CA ALA A 188 -40.36 57.37 46.56
C ALA A 188 -40.48 56.22 45.50
N GLY A 189 -41.14 55.16 45.88
CA GLY A 189 -41.32 53.99 44.99
C GLY A 189 -41.00 52.69 45.66
N VAL A 190 -41.13 52.55 46.96
CA VAL A 190 -40.72 51.37 47.74
C VAL A 190 -41.51 50.12 47.30
N ASP A 191 -42.81 50.26 47.02
CA ASP A 191 -43.62 49.09 46.68
C ASP A 191 -43.31 48.50 45.26
N GLU A 192 -42.99 49.33 44.29
CA GLU A 192 -42.62 48.95 42.94
C GLU A 192 -41.21 48.34 42.93
N LYS A 193 -40.29 48.86 43.71
CA LYS A 193 -38.95 48.30 43.87
C LYS A 193 -38.91 46.99 44.70
N LEU A 194 -39.84 46.83 45.61
CA LEU A 194 -40.01 45.62 46.39
C LEU A 194 -40.44 44.45 45.49
N ALA A 195 -41.36 44.68 44.54
CA ALA A 195 -41.80 43.69 43.56
C ALA A 195 -40.66 43.33 42.55
N GLU A 196 -39.91 44.36 42.12
CA GLU A 196 -38.73 44.10 41.26
C GLU A 196 -37.66 43.27 42.04
N MET A 197 -37.40 43.60 43.32
CA MET A 197 -36.44 42.80 44.12
C MET A 197 -36.94 41.36 44.37
N GLN A 198 -38.25 41.15 44.56
CA GLN A 198 -38.83 39.82 44.72
C GLN A 198 -38.66 39.00 43.41
N ALA A 199 -38.92 39.60 42.25
CA ALA A 199 -38.72 38.95 40.99
C ALA A 199 -37.24 38.60 40.74
N ILE A 200 -36.30 39.47 41.09
CA ILE A 200 -34.87 39.21 41.03
C ILE A 200 -34.50 38.11 42.02
N GLN A 201 -35.03 38.08 43.25
CA GLN A 201 -34.78 37.03 44.23
C GLN A 201 -35.27 35.66 43.75
N ASP A 202 -36.45 35.63 43.11
CA ASP A 202 -36.99 34.36 42.55
C ASP A 202 -36.15 33.90 41.38
N ASP A 203 -35.67 34.80 40.47
CA ASP A 203 -34.77 34.45 39.35
C ASP A 203 -33.40 33.93 39.87
N VAL A 204 -32.83 34.58 40.86
CA VAL A 204 -31.59 34.13 41.53
C VAL A 204 -31.75 32.77 42.16
N THR A 205 -32.88 32.49 42.83
CA THR A 205 -33.17 31.20 43.46
C THR A 205 -33.36 30.13 42.41
N ALA A 206 -34.03 30.41 41.30
CA ALA A 206 -34.19 29.49 40.17
C ALA A 206 -32.82 29.15 39.53
N LYS A 207 -31.99 30.13 39.31
CA LYS A 207 -30.62 29.94 38.76
C LYS A 207 -29.71 29.19 39.75
N GLN A 208 -29.83 29.42 41.05
CA GLN A 208 -29.08 28.63 42.03
C GLN A 208 -29.51 27.20 42.04
N THR A 209 -30.80 26.91 41.93
CA THR A 209 -31.34 25.54 41.86
C THR A 209 -30.88 24.83 40.58
N GLN A 210 -30.89 25.54 39.44
CA GLN A 210 -30.37 24.98 38.18
C GLN A 210 -28.89 24.70 38.28
N THR A 211 -28.09 25.60 38.83
CA THR A 211 -26.64 25.41 39.03
C THR A 211 -26.35 24.18 39.93
N ALA A 212 -27.16 24.00 40.98
CA ALA A 212 -27.01 22.82 41.83
C ALA A 212 -27.35 21.51 41.10
N THR A 213 -28.40 21.55 40.28
CA THR A 213 -28.80 20.40 39.45
C THR A 213 -27.72 20.06 38.41
N ASP A 214 -27.17 21.06 37.75
CA ASP A 214 -26.10 20.92 36.76
C ASP A 214 -24.79 20.38 37.42
N ALA A 215 -24.50 20.78 38.65
CA ALA A 215 -23.36 20.30 39.40
C ALA A 215 -23.49 18.82 39.79
N VAL A 216 -24.72 18.39 40.15
CA VAL A 216 -25.01 16.97 40.42
C VAL A 216 -24.84 16.13 39.14
N ALA A 217 -25.44 16.61 38.03
CA ALA A 217 -25.32 15.90 36.74
C ALA A 217 -23.86 15.82 36.25
N ALA A 218 -23.06 16.86 36.47
CA ALA A 218 -21.62 16.84 36.13
C ALA A 218 -20.84 15.84 37.01
N ALA A 219 -21.20 15.71 38.28
CA ALA A 219 -20.58 14.76 39.19
C ALA A 219 -20.93 13.30 38.81
N GLU A 220 -22.17 13.04 38.42
CA GLU A 220 -22.62 11.74 37.94
C GLU A 220 -21.93 11.37 36.61
N ALA A 221 -21.84 12.32 35.68
CA ALA A 221 -21.16 12.14 34.41
C ALA A 221 -19.64 11.84 34.61
N LYS A 222 -19.01 12.50 35.58
CA LYS A 222 -17.61 12.23 35.93
C LYS A 222 -17.44 10.81 36.48
N THR A 223 -18.32 10.38 37.39
CA THR A 223 -18.27 9.03 37.95
C THR A 223 -18.47 7.95 36.87
N ALA A 224 -19.39 8.19 35.93
CA ALA A 224 -19.60 7.30 34.80
C ALA A 224 -18.40 7.24 33.85
N ALA A 225 -17.73 8.38 33.63
CA ALA A 225 -16.52 8.43 32.81
C ALA A 225 -15.34 7.70 33.48
N GLU A 226 -15.17 7.83 34.80
CA GLU A 226 -14.14 7.12 35.55
C GLU A 226 -14.40 5.60 35.56
N ALA A 227 -15.65 5.15 35.67
CA ALA A 227 -16.00 3.75 35.53
C ALA A 227 -15.71 3.20 34.12
N ALA A 228 -16.09 3.93 33.08
CA ALA A 228 -15.81 3.54 31.70
C ALA A 228 -14.30 3.48 31.39
N GLN A 229 -13.52 4.38 32.00
CA GLN A 229 -12.06 4.36 31.88
C GLN A 229 -11.44 3.14 32.59
N ALA A 230 -11.98 2.74 33.75
CA ALA A 230 -11.54 1.54 34.45
C ALA A 230 -11.87 0.26 33.66
N ASP A 231 -13.06 0.18 33.04
CA ASP A 231 -13.47 -0.94 32.19
C ASP A 231 -12.63 -1.03 30.93
N ALA A 232 -12.29 0.11 30.32
CA ALA A 232 -11.39 0.17 29.16
C ALA A 232 -9.97 -0.29 29.51
N ALA A 233 -9.47 0.08 30.71
CA ALA A 233 -8.17 -0.38 31.20
C ALA A 233 -8.14 -1.89 31.48
N ALA A 234 -9.23 -2.43 32.04
CA ALA A 234 -9.37 -3.88 32.27
C ALA A 234 -9.43 -4.65 30.93
N SER A 235 -10.19 -4.14 29.95
CA SER A 235 -10.28 -4.73 28.61
C SER A 235 -8.93 -4.71 27.87
N LYS A 236 -8.17 -3.61 27.99
CA LYS A 236 -6.82 -3.52 27.46
C LYS A 236 -5.88 -4.57 28.09
N THR A 237 -5.91 -4.72 29.41
CA THR A 237 -5.07 -5.71 30.10
C THR A 237 -5.44 -7.15 29.68
N ALA A 238 -6.74 -7.44 29.49
CA ALA A 238 -7.19 -8.74 29.00
C ALA A 238 -6.73 -9.00 27.55
N ALA A 239 -6.77 -7.99 26.70
CA ALA A 239 -6.29 -8.08 25.33
C ALA A 239 -4.76 -8.28 25.27
N GLU A 240 -4.00 -7.58 26.09
CA GLU A 240 -2.55 -7.74 26.21
C GLU A 240 -2.16 -9.15 26.74
N SER A 241 -2.95 -9.68 27.67
CA SER A 241 -2.77 -11.06 28.18
C SER A 241 -3.07 -12.10 27.10
N SER A 242 -4.14 -11.91 26.32
CA SER A 242 -4.51 -12.79 25.21
C SER A 242 -3.48 -12.75 24.09
N ALA A 243 -2.97 -11.56 23.76
CA ALA A 243 -1.89 -11.39 22.78
C ALA A 243 -0.59 -12.07 23.23
N SER A 244 -0.26 -12.00 24.54
CA SER A 244 0.89 -12.68 25.10
C SER A 244 0.74 -14.21 25.06
N ALA A 245 -0.44 -14.73 25.34
CA ALA A 245 -0.73 -16.17 25.28
C ALA A 245 -0.70 -16.69 23.82
N ALA A 246 -1.21 -15.91 22.87
CA ALA A 246 -1.10 -16.21 21.44
C ALA A 246 0.36 -16.27 20.98
N LYS A 247 1.17 -15.31 21.41
CA LYS A 247 2.60 -15.24 21.09
C LYS A 247 3.40 -16.41 21.66
N GLU A 248 3.07 -16.89 22.86
CA GLU A 248 3.69 -18.08 23.46
C GLU A 248 3.22 -19.37 22.75
N SER A 249 1.97 -19.44 22.30
CA SER A 249 1.47 -20.56 21.50
C SER A 249 2.13 -20.60 20.11
N GLU A 250 2.31 -19.45 19.48
CA GLU A 250 3.05 -19.31 18.21
C GLU A 250 4.51 -19.76 18.38
N LYS A 251 5.16 -19.36 19.47
CA LYS A 251 6.54 -19.74 19.79
C LYS A 251 6.68 -21.24 20.07
N ALA A 252 5.70 -21.84 20.74
CA ALA A 252 5.66 -23.28 20.99
C ALA A 252 5.42 -24.06 19.68
N ALA A 253 4.54 -23.58 18.81
CA ALA A 253 4.31 -24.16 17.51
C ALA A 253 5.54 -24.02 16.60
N ALA A 254 6.20 -22.85 16.60
CA ALA A 254 7.45 -22.63 15.88
C ALA A 254 8.56 -23.57 16.36
N LYS A 255 8.70 -23.77 17.68
CA LYS A 255 9.67 -24.69 18.25
C LYS A 255 9.40 -26.16 17.84
N SER A 256 8.14 -26.58 17.90
CA SER A 256 7.77 -27.95 17.47
C SER A 256 7.96 -28.15 15.95
N ALA A 257 7.74 -27.09 15.16
CA ALA A 257 8.06 -27.10 13.74
C ALA A 257 9.58 -27.18 13.49
N GLU A 258 10.39 -26.47 14.27
CA GLU A 258 11.86 -26.54 14.19
C GLU A 258 12.42 -27.93 14.52
N GLU A 259 11.89 -28.58 15.56
CA GLU A 259 12.30 -29.93 15.95
C GLU A 259 11.92 -30.98 14.88
N ALA A 260 10.77 -30.83 14.24
CA ALA A 260 10.36 -31.67 13.09
C ALA A 260 11.23 -31.42 11.84
N LYS A 261 11.67 -30.17 11.64
CA LYS A 261 12.52 -29.74 10.51
C LYS A 261 13.94 -30.29 10.58
N ALA A 262 14.51 -30.38 11.78
CA ALA A 262 15.90 -30.85 11.97
C ALA A 262 16.10 -32.32 11.51
N SER A 263 15.02 -33.05 11.27
CA SER A 263 15.06 -34.46 10.84
C SER A 263 14.71 -34.71 9.37
N THR A 264 14.27 -33.64 8.63
CA THR A 264 13.83 -33.80 7.24
C THR A 264 14.84 -33.16 6.28
N PRO A 265 15.30 -33.83 5.20
CA PRO A 265 16.21 -33.26 4.22
C PRO A 265 15.61 -32.01 3.55
N ALA A 266 16.43 -30.99 3.29
CA ALA A 266 16.02 -29.75 2.65
C ALA A 266 15.26 -29.96 1.33
N SER A 267 15.73 -30.85 0.49
CA SER A 267 15.11 -31.17 -0.81
C SER A 267 13.71 -31.76 -0.68
N THR A 268 13.41 -32.47 0.41
CA THR A 268 12.08 -33.05 0.65
C THR A 268 11.08 -31.95 1.03
N LEU A 269 11.51 -30.98 1.83
CA LEU A 269 10.65 -29.85 2.23
C LEU A 269 10.42 -28.88 1.08
N ASP A 270 11.46 -28.56 0.30
CA ASP A 270 11.30 -27.76 -0.91
C ASP A 270 10.30 -28.42 -1.86
N GLY A 271 10.39 -29.75 -2.07
CA GLY A 271 9.44 -30.50 -2.88
C GLY A 271 8.00 -30.46 -2.36
N MET A 272 7.80 -30.49 -1.04
CA MET A 272 6.48 -30.38 -0.43
C MET A 272 5.87 -28.98 -0.66
N TYR A 273 6.65 -27.91 -0.42
CA TYR A 273 6.18 -26.56 -0.65
C TYR A 273 5.95 -26.26 -2.14
N THR A 274 6.82 -26.76 -3.02
CA THR A 274 6.65 -26.68 -4.48
C THR A 274 5.32 -27.29 -4.93
N ALA A 275 4.97 -28.46 -4.40
CA ALA A 275 3.70 -29.13 -4.71
C ALA A 275 2.45 -28.37 -4.19
N MET A 276 2.62 -27.41 -3.30
CA MET A 276 1.54 -26.55 -2.77
C MET A 276 1.35 -25.26 -3.56
N LEU A 277 2.26 -24.90 -4.46
CA LEU A 277 2.15 -23.71 -5.30
C LEU A 277 1.07 -23.92 -6.37
N ASP A 278 0.03 -23.10 -6.37
CA ASP A 278 -1.12 -23.23 -7.28
C ASP A 278 -1.48 -21.94 -8.04
N GLY A 279 -0.62 -20.93 -7.96
CA GLY A 279 -0.83 -19.63 -8.64
C GLY A 279 -1.72 -18.64 -7.89
N THR A 280 -2.17 -18.97 -6.67
CA THR A 280 -3.00 -18.10 -5.84
C THR A 280 -2.46 -17.91 -4.42
N ASN A 281 -1.35 -18.56 -4.09
CA ASN A 281 -0.83 -18.67 -2.72
C ASN A 281 0.68 -18.45 -2.58
N THR A 282 1.36 -17.94 -3.61
CA THR A 282 2.83 -17.84 -3.65
C THR A 282 3.38 -17.08 -2.44
N GLN A 283 2.82 -15.94 -2.09
CA GLN A 283 3.26 -15.14 -0.95
C GLN A 283 3.05 -15.88 0.38
N LYS A 284 1.95 -16.61 0.52
CA LYS A 284 1.68 -17.43 1.70
C LYS A 284 2.70 -18.57 1.82
N ILE A 285 2.97 -19.26 0.72
CA ILE A 285 3.97 -20.35 0.70
C ILE A 285 5.35 -19.80 1.00
N PHE A 286 5.74 -18.67 0.44
CA PHE A 286 7.00 -18.01 0.77
C PHE A 286 7.12 -17.72 2.28
N LYS A 287 6.12 -17.11 2.90
CA LYS A 287 6.10 -16.80 4.33
C LYS A 287 6.23 -18.04 5.22
N LEU A 288 5.67 -19.17 4.80
CA LEU A 288 5.77 -20.44 5.54
C LEU A 288 7.14 -21.11 5.32
N TRP A 289 7.68 -21.06 4.13
CA TRP A 289 8.92 -21.71 3.75
C TRP A 289 10.17 -20.92 4.19
N TRP A 290 10.13 -19.59 4.14
CA TRP A 290 11.30 -18.73 4.39
C TRP A 290 11.99 -18.94 5.73
N PRO A 291 11.26 -18.95 6.90
CA PRO A 291 11.90 -19.19 8.19
C PRO A 291 12.66 -20.51 8.27
N PHE A 292 12.20 -21.48 7.51
CA PHE A 292 12.85 -22.77 7.37
C PHE A 292 14.11 -22.69 6.50
N ALA A 293 14.01 -22.06 5.33
CA ALA A 293 15.12 -21.96 4.38
C ALA A 293 16.36 -21.29 5.00
N VAL A 294 16.17 -20.22 5.76
CA VAL A 294 17.27 -19.47 6.41
C VAL A 294 17.92 -20.20 7.57
N THR A 295 17.28 -21.21 8.15
CA THR A 295 17.94 -22.07 9.13
C THR A 295 18.93 -23.05 8.49
N GLN A 296 18.82 -23.28 7.20
CA GLN A 296 19.64 -24.23 6.46
C GLN A 296 20.76 -23.60 5.66
N SER A 297 20.71 -22.29 5.46
CA SER A 297 21.74 -21.53 4.76
C SER A 297 21.85 -20.13 5.34
N GLU A 298 23.05 -19.71 5.69
CA GLU A 298 23.33 -18.33 6.10
C GLU A 298 23.21 -17.34 4.92
N ASN A 299 23.34 -17.84 3.67
CA ASN A 299 23.20 -17.00 2.48
C ASN A 299 21.73 -16.85 2.07
N LYS A 300 21.12 -15.75 2.48
CA LYS A 300 19.72 -15.44 2.19
C LYS A 300 19.44 -15.20 0.70
N TYR A 301 20.43 -14.71 -0.05
CA TYR A 301 20.29 -14.57 -1.51
C TYR A 301 20.10 -15.96 -2.16
N SER A 302 20.91 -16.93 -1.79
CA SER A 302 20.75 -18.32 -2.26
C SER A 302 19.42 -18.92 -1.81
N CYS A 303 18.87 -18.53 -0.67
CA CYS A 303 17.50 -18.92 -0.28
C CYS A 303 16.46 -18.36 -1.23
N LEU A 304 16.57 -17.07 -1.62
CA LEU A 304 15.68 -16.48 -2.63
C LEU A 304 15.80 -17.19 -3.99
N GLU A 305 17.02 -17.53 -4.44
CA GLU A 305 17.22 -18.30 -5.68
C GLU A 305 16.59 -19.70 -5.60
N ARG A 306 16.68 -20.37 -4.44
CA ARG A 306 15.99 -21.66 -4.21
C ARG A 306 14.48 -21.50 -4.33
N PHE A 307 13.90 -20.42 -3.78
CA PHE A 307 12.47 -20.18 -3.93
C PHE A 307 12.10 -19.91 -5.39
N ALA A 308 12.88 -19.10 -6.12
CA ALA A 308 12.67 -18.90 -7.56
C ALA A 308 12.77 -20.22 -8.36
N ALA A 309 13.69 -21.11 -8.00
CA ALA A 309 13.77 -22.46 -8.61
C ALA A 309 12.54 -23.34 -8.28
N MET A 310 11.95 -23.18 -7.09
CA MET A 310 10.67 -23.83 -6.75
C MET A 310 9.52 -23.28 -7.60
N LEU A 311 9.47 -21.96 -7.82
CA LEU A 311 8.50 -21.34 -8.72
C LEU A 311 8.67 -21.86 -10.15
N ASP A 312 9.91 -21.92 -10.66
CA ASP A 312 10.20 -22.48 -11.98
C ASP A 312 9.81 -23.97 -12.08
N THR A 313 10.02 -24.75 -11.04
CA THR A 313 9.61 -26.17 -11.02
C THR A 313 8.10 -26.33 -11.07
N ALA A 314 7.35 -25.50 -10.32
CA ALA A 314 5.89 -25.58 -10.24
C ALA A 314 5.19 -24.93 -11.43
N TRP A 315 5.76 -23.85 -11.98
CA TRP A 315 5.10 -22.94 -12.92
C TRP A 315 5.89 -22.70 -14.22
N GLY A 316 7.09 -23.26 -14.35
CA GLY A 316 8.00 -22.99 -15.46
C GLY A 316 7.50 -23.42 -16.84
N ASP A 317 6.44 -24.22 -16.93
CA ASP A 317 5.81 -24.60 -18.20
C ASP A 317 4.64 -23.68 -18.59
N LYS A 318 4.34 -22.69 -17.75
CA LYS A 318 3.25 -21.72 -17.97
C LYS A 318 3.71 -20.59 -18.87
N THR A 319 2.80 -20.13 -19.70
CA THR A 319 3.03 -19.04 -20.66
C THR A 319 2.02 -17.93 -20.41
N TYR A 320 2.51 -16.73 -20.17
CA TYR A 320 1.68 -15.54 -20.02
C TYR A 320 1.82 -14.65 -21.25
N THR A 321 0.74 -14.39 -21.96
CA THR A 321 0.75 -13.58 -23.18
C THR A 321 -0.26 -12.44 -23.08
N VAL A 322 0.16 -11.24 -23.49
CA VAL A 322 -0.73 -10.09 -23.71
C VAL A 322 -0.69 -9.72 -25.18
N ARG A 323 -1.87 -9.62 -25.78
CA ARG A 323 -2.06 -9.14 -27.14
C ARG A 323 -2.61 -7.71 -27.11
N ASN A 324 -1.85 -6.74 -27.60
CA ASN A 324 -2.31 -5.36 -27.79
C ASN A 324 -2.62 -5.11 -29.28
N ILE A 325 -3.59 -4.24 -29.58
CA ILE A 325 -3.84 -3.81 -30.94
C ILE A 325 -2.58 -3.10 -31.44
N HIS A 326 -2.14 -3.43 -32.68
CA HIS A 326 -0.94 -2.82 -33.25
C HIS A 326 -1.16 -1.30 -33.45
N GLU A 327 -0.14 -0.50 -33.21
CA GLU A 327 -0.22 0.97 -33.20
C GLU A 327 -0.64 1.55 -34.58
N SER A 328 -0.41 0.81 -35.68
CA SER A 328 -0.84 1.21 -36.99
C SER A 328 -2.35 1.06 -37.23
N VAL A 329 -3.04 0.23 -36.42
CA VAL A 329 -4.48 -0.06 -36.53
C VAL A 329 -5.29 0.88 -35.62
N SER A 330 -4.84 1.11 -34.38
CA SER A 330 -5.59 1.93 -33.42
C SER A 330 -4.65 2.73 -32.52
N GLY A 331 -5.15 3.83 -31.99
CA GLY A 331 -4.51 4.59 -30.90
C GLY A 331 -4.75 4.02 -29.51
N ASP A 332 -5.52 2.94 -29.37
CA ASP A 332 -5.79 2.28 -28.09
C ASP A 332 -4.67 1.29 -27.74
N ALA A 333 -4.10 1.45 -26.56
CA ALA A 333 -3.03 0.60 -26.02
C ALA A 333 -3.54 -0.59 -25.20
N SER A 334 -4.85 -0.73 -25.03
CA SER A 334 -5.46 -1.82 -24.24
C SER A 334 -5.14 -3.19 -24.87
N GLY A 335 -4.99 -4.18 -24.02
CA GLY A 335 -4.64 -5.53 -24.42
C GLY A 335 -5.64 -6.57 -23.96
N THR A 336 -5.43 -7.78 -24.44
CA THR A 336 -6.20 -8.98 -24.10
C THR A 336 -5.22 -10.03 -23.57
N PRO A 337 -5.46 -10.62 -22.41
CA PRO A 337 -4.65 -11.74 -21.92
C PRO A 337 -4.94 -13.00 -22.75
N LEU A 338 -3.93 -13.80 -22.95
CA LEU A 338 -3.98 -15.07 -23.67
C LEU A 338 -3.22 -16.13 -22.86
N ASP A 339 -3.33 -17.38 -23.31
CA ASP A 339 -2.67 -18.53 -22.72
C ASP A 339 -3.02 -18.66 -21.22
N ASP A 340 -2.09 -19.08 -20.39
CA ASP A 340 -2.30 -19.26 -18.94
C ASP A 340 -2.64 -17.95 -18.21
N LEU A 341 -2.33 -16.78 -18.78
CA LEU A 341 -2.70 -15.48 -18.19
C LEU A 341 -4.22 -15.23 -18.28
N ALA A 342 -4.90 -15.82 -19.26
CA ALA A 342 -6.35 -15.66 -19.41
C ALA A 342 -7.16 -16.52 -18.42
N ASP A 343 -6.52 -17.50 -17.77
CA ASP A 343 -7.17 -18.46 -16.89
C ASP A 343 -7.59 -17.83 -15.55
N GLY A 344 -8.85 -17.36 -15.48
CA GLY A 344 -9.46 -16.86 -14.23
C GLY A 344 -8.87 -15.54 -13.69
N ARG A 345 -8.06 -14.83 -14.47
CA ARG A 345 -7.47 -13.54 -14.08
C ARG A 345 -8.19 -12.38 -14.73
N SER A 346 -8.17 -11.24 -14.05
CA SER A 346 -8.58 -9.94 -14.57
C SER A 346 -7.39 -8.98 -14.55
N ALA A 347 -7.47 -7.85 -15.24
CA ALA A 347 -6.47 -6.81 -15.05
C ALA A 347 -6.37 -6.46 -13.57
N ALA A 348 -5.15 -6.26 -13.07
CA ALA A 348 -4.92 -5.93 -11.67
C ALA A 348 -5.74 -4.69 -11.28
N PRO A 349 -6.27 -4.62 -10.05
CA PRO A 349 -7.03 -3.48 -9.61
C PRO A 349 -6.17 -2.22 -9.65
N LEU A 350 -6.71 -1.15 -10.24
CA LEU A 350 -6.04 0.15 -10.32
C LEU A 350 -6.07 0.88 -8.99
N VAL A 351 -7.08 0.59 -8.18
CA VAL A 351 -7.30 1.18 -6.87
C VAL A 351 -7.66 0.08 -5.90
N THR A 352 -6.95 0.04 -4.80
CA THR A 352 -7.31 -0.78 -3.67
C THR A 352 -8.16 0.06 -2.70
N ASP A 353 -9.32 -0.44 -2.32
CA ASP A 353 -10.11 0.16 -1.24
C ASP A 353 -9.39 -0.10 0.09
N ALA A 354 -9.08 0.95 0.84
CA ALA A 354 -8.44 0.86 2.15
C ALA A 354 -9.25 0.01 3.15
N SER A 355 -10.57 -0.06 2.98
CA SER A 355 -11.46 -0.81 3.87
C SER A 355 -11.62 -2.28 3.49
N THR A 356 -11.44 -2.62 2.23
CA THR A 356 -11.71 -3.97 1.70
C THR A 356 -10.46 -4.75 1.35
N GLY A 357 -9.31 -4.07 1.20
CA GLY A 357 -8.02 -4.69 0.92
C GLY A 357 -8.09 -5.64 -0.28
N VAL A 358 -8.52 -5.15 -1.45
CA VAL A 358 -8.54 -6.00 -2.66
C VAL A 358 -7.10 -6.44 -2.94
N ALA A 359 -6.81 -7.71 -2.69
CA ALA A 359 -5.51 -8.28 -2.95
C ALA A 359 -5.24 -8.27 -4.46
N ASP A 360 -4.09 -7.75 -4.85
CA ASP A 360 -3.58 -7.92 -6.21
C ASP A 360 -3.26 -9.41 -6.42
N TRP A 361 -3.95 -10.08 -7.37
CA TRP A 361 -3.67 -11.46 -7.71
C TRP A 361 -2.19 -11.68 -8.04
N ALA A 362 -1.54 -10.68 -8.60
CA ALA A 362 -0.16 -10.74 -9.04
C ALA A 362 0.83 -10.93 -7.89
N GLU A 363 0.53 -10.51 -6.67
CA GLU A 363 1.37 -10.78 -5.50
C GLU A 363 1.41 -12.26 -5.15
N ASN A 364 0.36 -13.01 -5.48
CA ASN A 364 0.20 -14.41 -5.17
C ASN A 364 0.47 -15.35 -6.35
N ASP A 365 0.73 -14.79 -7.53
CA ASP A 365 1.04 -15.53 -8.73
C ASP A 365 2.55 -15.80 -8.86
N PRO A 366 3.00 -17.01 -9.20
CA PRO A 366 4.41 -17.34 -9.27
C PRO A 366 5.24 -16.49 -10.22
N MET A 367 4.70 -16.12 -11.39
CA MET A 367 5.43 -15.31 -12.37
C MET A 367 5.56 -13.83 -12.00
N THR A 368 4.65 -13.32 -11.20
CA THR A 368 4.59 -11.89 -10.84
C THR A 368 4.84 -11.64 -9.36
N TRP A 369 5.12 -12.71 -8.60
CA TRP A 369 5.49 -12.61 -7.19
C TRP A 369 6.71 -11.72 -6.98
N TYR A 370 6.72 -11.02 -5.85
CA TYR A 370 7.88 -10.27 -5.38
C TYR A 370 7.99 -10.31 -3.87
N VAL A 371 9.19 -10.01 -3.37
CA VAL A 371 9.46 -9.79 -1.94
C VAL A 371 10.45 -8.64 -1.78
N ARG A 372 10.22 -7.78 -0.78
CA ARG A 372 11.17 -6.71 -0.46
C ARG A 372 12.22 -7.21 0.52
N ALA A 373 13.45 -6.75 0.33
CA ALA A 373 14.56 -7.09 1.21
C ALA A 373 15.57 -5.94 1.34
N ASN A 374 16.21 -5.84 2.49
CA ASN A 374 17.44 -5.05 2.64
C ASN A 374 18.60 -5.84 2.03
N ALA A 375 19.30 -5.24 1.08
CA ALA A 375 20.39 -5.91 0.38
C ALA A 375 21.51 -4.95 -0.03
N LYS A 376 22.71 -5.49 -0.23
CA LYS A 376 23.91 -4.78 -0.70
C LYS A 376 24.44 -5.44 -1.95
N SER A 377 24.92 -4.63 -2.88
CA SER A 377 25.53 -5.10 -4.11
C SER A 377 26.89 -5.77 -3.88
N LEU A 378 27.17 -6.86 -4.59
CA LEU A 378 28.43 -7.60 -4.54
C LEU A 378 29.18 -7.49 -5.87
N ALA A 379 30.49 -7.74 -5.80
CA ALA A 379 31.42 -7.65 -6.93
C ALA A 379 31.09 -8.59 -8.10
N ASP A 380 30.55 -9.74 -7.80
CA ASP A 380 30.17 -10.77 -8.78
C ASP A 380 28.86 -10.46 -9.52
N GLY A 381 28.20 -9.35 -9.17
CA GLY A 381 26.92 -8.96 -9.74
C GLY A 381 25.72 -9.65 -9.10
N THR A 382 25.88 -10.23 -7.90
CA THR A 382 24.80 -10.74 -7.04
C THR A 382 24.56 -9.77 -5.86
N MET A 383 23.75 -10.16 -4.89
CA MET A 383 23.37 -9.36 -3.73
C MET A 383 23.62 -10.09 -2.41
N GLU A 384 24.10 -9.36 -1.40
CA GLU A 384 24.06 -9.79 -0.01
C GLU A 384 22.70 -9.41 0.58
N VAL A 385 21.80 -10.36 0.77
CA VAL A 385 20.49 -10.12 1.40
C VAL A 385 20.62 -10.20 2.92
N LEU A 386 20.27 -9.11 3.62
CA LEU A 386 20.38 -9.01 5.09
C LEU A 386 19.09 -9.42 5.78
N ALA A 387 17.94 -8.95 5.31
CA ALA A 387 16.63 -9.27 5.85
C ALA A 387 15.57 -9.12 4.76
N VAL A 388 14.57 -10.00 4.74
CA VAL A 388 13.35 -9.84 3.91
C VAL A 388 12.23 -9.22 4.75
N GLU A 389 11.21 -8.66 4.09
CA GLU A 389 10.11 -7.91 4.74
C GLU A 389 9.29 -8.73 5.75
N THR A 390 9.39 -10.05 5.74
CA THR A 390 8.76 -10.94 6.72
C THR A 390 9.60 -11.13 8.00
N GLU A 391 10.82 -10.62 8.05
CA GLU A 391 11.72 -10.75 9.19
C GLU A 391 11.68 -9.47 10.05
N ALA A 392 11.78 -9.63 11.37
CA ALA A 392 11.81 -8.51 12.31
C ALA A 392 13.02 -7.56 12.13
N ALA A 393 14.07 -8.03 11.46
CA ALA A 393 15.26 -7.24 11.16
C ALA A 393 15.13 -6.39 9.89
N PHE A 394 14.02 -6.51 9.17
CA PHE A 394 13.77 -5.72 7.96
C PHE A 394 13.60 -4.24 8.30
N ASP A 395 14.36 -3.41 7.63
CA ASP A 395 14.37 -1.96 7.81
C ASP A 395 13.85 -1.28 6.53
N VAL A 396 12.59 -0.90 6.55
CA VAL A 396 11.94 -0.21 5.43
C VAL A 396 12.54 1.17 5.15
N THR A 397 13.21 1.80 6.13
CA THR A 397 13.84 3.12 5.98
C THR A 397 15.11 3.07 5.13
N GLY A 398 15.66 1.88 4.91
CA GLY A 398 16.90 1.71 4.15
C GLY A 398 18.16 2.26 4.85
N GLU A 399 18.08 2.55 6.16
CA GLU A 399 19.23 3.06 6.94
C GLU A 399 20.29 1.98 7.11
N THR A 400 19.88 0.74 7.36
CA THR A 400 20.77 -0.41 7.51
C THR A 400 21.36 -0.87 6.18
N ALA A 401 20.51 -0.96 5.16
CA ALA A 401 20.85 -1.26 3.77
C ALA A 401 19.67 -0.90 2.87
N PRO A 402 19.92 -0.57 1.59
CA PRO A 402 18.85 -0.24 0.65
C PRO A 402 17.78 -1.33 0.57
N VAL A 403 16.54 -0.93 0.34
CA VAL A 403 15.42 -1.84 0.10
C VAL A 403 15.28 -2.13 -1.38
N TYR A 404 15.29 -3.40 -1.75
CA TYR A 404 15.08 -3.89 -3.11
C TYR A 404 13.85 -4.79 -3.16
N CYS A 405 13.17 -4.79 -4.30
CA CYS A 405 12.16 -5.77 -4.67
C CYS A 405 12.84 -6.88 -5.46
N PHE A 406 12.76 -8.12 -4.99
CA PHE A 406 13.23 -9.31 -5.68
C PHE A 406 12.04 -10.02 -6.32
N SER A 407 12.18 -10.43 -7.58
CA SER A 407 11.15 -11.13 -8.36
C SER A 407 11.79 -12.26 -9.18
N PRO A 408 11.02 -13.21 -9.69
CA PRO A 408 11.51 -14.14 -10.72
C PRO A 408 11.98 -13.36 -11.94
N ALA A 409 13.13 -13.72 -12.50
CA ALA A 409 13.58 -13.21 -13.78
C ALA A 409 12.82 -13.90 -14.89
N LEU A 410 12.23 -13.12 -15.82
CA LEU A 410 11.43 -13.65 -16.89
C LEU A 410 12.12 -13.48 -18.25
N ALA A 411 11.96 -14.47 -19.12
CA ALA A 411 12.29 -14.37 -20.52
C ALA A 411 11.06 -13.93 -21.32
N VAL A 412 11.27 -13.16 -22.38
CA VAL A 412 10.22 -12.55 -23.19
C VAL A 412 10.35 -12.93 -24.64
N LYS A 413 9.21 -13.12 -25.30
CA LYS A 413 9.09 -13.33 -26.75
C LYS A 413 8.09 -12.34 -27.31
N GLU A 414 8.51 -11.58 -28.33
CA GLU A 414 7.65 -10.57 -28.95
C GLU A 414 7.55 -10.82 -30.47
N TRP A 415 6.33 -10.72 -30.98
CA TRP A 415 6.03 -10.78 -32.42
C TRP A 415 4.84 -9.90 -32.73
N ASP A 416 4.69 -9.55 -34.00
CA ASP A 416 3.50 -8.89 -34.49
C ASP A 416 2.99 -9.58 -35.78
N ASP A 417 1.69 -9.49 -36.02
CA ASP A 417 1.02 -10.02 -37.21
C ASP A 417 0.45 -8.92 -38.12
N GLY A 418 0.85 -7.68 -37.87
CA GLY A 418 0.36 -6.49 -38.57
C GLY A 418 -0.94 -5.91 -38.00
N SER A 419 -1.69 -6.70 -37.24
CA SER A 419 -2.93 -6.27 -36.54
C SER A 419 -2.73 -6.16 -35.05
N TYR A 420 -1.90 -7.01 -34.48
CA TYR A 420 -1.65 -7.08 -33.05
C TYR A 420 -0.16 -7.20 -32.75
N LEU A 421 0.25 -6.59 -31.65
CA LEU A 421 1.53 -6.78 -31.00
C LEU A 421 1.36 -7.78 -29.84
N TYR A 422 2.08 -8.86 -29.89
CA TYR A 422 2.11 -9.91 -28.87
C TYR A 422 3.37 -9.77 -28.02
N THR A 423 3.22 -9.83 -26.71
CA THR A 423 4.33 -10.03 -25.77
C THR A 423 4.00 -11.22 -24.89
N SER A 424 4.87 -12.17 -24.85
CA SER A 424 4.72 -13.40 -24.09
C SER A 424 5.88 -13.58 -23.13
N TRP A 425 5.59 -13.98 -21.91
CA TRP A 425 6.56 -14.20 -20.84
C TRP A 425 6.59 -15.65 -20.40
N HIS A 426 7.76 -16.09 -20.02
CA HIS A 426 8.06 -17.42 -19.55
C HIS A 426 9.18 -17.39 -18.50
N MET A 427 9.20 -18.31 -17.54
CA MET A 427 10.27 -18.35 -16.54
C MET A 427 11.61 -18.83 -17.14
N ARG A 428 11.58 -19.57 -18.24
CA ARG A 428 12.77 -20.16 -18.88
C ARG A 428 13.05 -19.49 -20.22
N ALA A 429 14.31 -19.22 -20.48
CA ALA A 429 14.78 -18.84 -21.81
C ALA A 429 14.85 -20.05 -22.74
N GLY A 430 14.72 -19.83 -24.05
CA GLY A 430 14.68 -20.87 -25.08
C GLY A 430 13.40 -20.82 -25.90
N ASP A 431 13.30 -21.54 -26.98
CA ASP A 431 12.13 -21.57 -27.89
C ASP A 431 11.67 -20.17 -28.38
N GLY A 432 12.65 -19.28 -28.51
CA GLY A 432 12.44 -17.88 -28.91
C GLY A 432 12.15 -16.91 -27.76
N TYR A 433 12.12 -17.38 -26.51
CA TYR A 433 12.12 -16.55 -25.32
C TYR A 433 13.55 -16.12 -24.99
N VAL A 434 13.77 -14.83 -24.84
CA VAL A 434 15.07 -14.19 -24.55
C VAL A 434 14.97 -13.49 -23.19
N PRO A 435 15.94 -13.68 -22.28
CA PRO A 435 15.95 -12.92 -21.02
C PRO A 435 15.95 -11.41 -21.29
N MET A 436 15.29 -10.64 -20.43
CA MET A 436 15.49 -9.21 -20.43
C MET A 436 16.96 -8.89 -20.15
N ALA A 437 17.49 -7.78 -20.67
CA ALA A 437 18.91 -7.46 -20.59
C ALA A 437 19.45 -7.48 -19.15
N GLY A 438 18.67 -6.97 -18.18
CA GLY A 438 19.01 -6.99 -16.75
C GLY A 438 19.07 -8.37 -16.11
N ASP A 439 18.52 -9.38 -16.76
CA ASP A 439 18.37 -10.74 -16.23
C ASP A 439 19.37 -11.72 -16.83
N VAL A 440 20.35 -11.20 -17.58
CA VAL A 440 21.50 -11.96 -18.06
C VAL A 440 22.66 -11.82 -17.06
N ALA A 441 23.08 -12.93 -16.46
CA ALA A 441 24.22 -12.95 -15.55
C ALA A 441 25.55 -12.65 -16.28
N PRO A 442 26.62 -12.25 -15.58
CA PRO A 442 27.90 -11.92 -16.22
C PRO A 442 28.51 -13.03 -17.09
N ASP A 443 28.18 -14.30 -16.83
CA ASP A 443 28.60 -15.45 -17.61
C ASP A 443 27.71 -15.75 -18.83
N GLY A 444 26.68 -14.93 -19.08
CA GLY A 444 25.74 -15.07 -20.19
C GLY A 444 24.56 -16.03 -19.91
N THR A 445 24.40 -16.50 -18.67
CA THR A 445 23.26 -17.34 -18.30
C THR A 445 22.04 -16.52 -17.88
N HIS A 446 20.82 -17.09 -18.01
CA HIS A 446 19.60 -16.49 -17.50
C HIS A 446 19.57 -16.60 -15.97
N ARG A 447 19.37 -15.45 -15.29
CA ARG A 447 19.23 -15.42 -13.83
C ARG A 447 17.92 -16.08 -13.41
N LEU A 448 17.86 -16.57 -12.17
CA LEU A 448 16.59 -17.00 -11.56
C LEU A 448 15.82 -15.83 -10.95
N LEU A 449 16.54 -14.79 -10.51
CA LEU A 449 15.99 -13.62 -9.84
C LEU A 449 16.42 -12.34 -10.54
N THR A 450 15.50 -11.40 -10.56
CA THR A 450 15.76 -9.98 -10.83
C THR A 450 15.53 -9.15 -9.57
N TRP A 451 16.13 -7.96 -9.47
CA TRP A 451 15.94 -7.04 -8.34
C TRP A 451 15.99 -5.59 -8.77
N HIS A 452 15.17 -4.77 -8.13
CA HIS A 452 15.00 -3.36 -8.44
C HIS A 452 14.84 -2.56 -7.17
N PRO A 453 15.30 -1.29 -7.08
CA PRO A 453 15.13 -0.48 -5.87
C PRO A 453 13.64 -0.26 -5.59
N ALA A 454 13.22 -0.49 -4.34
CA ALA A 454 11.83 -0.34 -3.93
C ALA A 454 11.39 1.14 -3.89
N PHE A 455 12.32 2.06 -3.59
CA PHE A 455 12.03 3.47 -3.38
C PHE A 455 12.93 4.39 -4.19
N TYR A 456 12.51 5.64 -4.34
CA TYR A 456 13.37 6.70 -4.86
C TYR A 456 14.54 6.97 -3.91
N GLY A 457 15.63 7.53 -4.44
CA GLY A 457 16.83 7.80 -3.66
C GLY A 457 16.66 8.98 -2.71
N GLY A 458 17.11 8.77 -1.49
CA GLY A 458 17.33 9.81 -0.49
C GLY A 458 18.64 9.58 0.23
N LYS A 459 19.04 10.47 1.12
CA LYS A 459 20.27 10.32 1.93
C LYS A 459 19.95 9.59 3.23
N ASN A 460 20.74 8.56 3.53
CA ASN A 460 20.76 7.97 4.86
C ASN A 460 21.59 8.86 5.85
N SER A 461 21.61 8.50 7.13
CA SER A 461 22.33 9.25 8.17
C SER A 461 23.84 9.35 7.92
N ALA A 462 24.44 8.40 7.20
CA ALA A 462 25.84 8.43 6.78
C ALA A 462 26.09 9.31 5.54
N GLY A 463 25.04 9.90 4.97
CA GLY A 463 25.09 10.77 3.80
C GLY A 463 25.34 10.02 2.49
N GLY A 464 25.15 8.71 2.45
CA GLY A 464 25.07 7.90 1.24
C GLY A 464 23.67 7.93 0.63
N MET A 465 23.53 7.71 -0.67
CA MET A 465 22.23 7.53 -1.30
C MET A 465 21.72 6.10 -1.04
N THR A 466 20.49 5.98 -0.57
CA THR A 466 19.86 4.70 -0.29
C THR A 466 18.46 4.63 -0.89
N SER A 467 17.90 3.43 -1.03
CA SER A 467 16.49 3.15 -1.32
C SER A 467 15.78 2.84 0.00
N GLY A 468 14.96 3.75 0.50
CA GLY A 468 14.28 3.60 1.78
C GLY A 468 13.07 4.51 1.89
N ALA A 469 12.13 4.17 2.79
CA ALA A 469 10.93 4.94 3.05
C ALA A 469 11.20 6.14 3.97
N GLY A 470 10.47 7.24 3.78
CA GLY A 470 10.52 8.42 4.63
C GLY A 470 11.67 9.39 4.33
N LEU A 471 12.42 9.18 3.27
CA LEU A 471 13.54 10.04 2.90
C LEU A 471 13.05 11.21 2.04
N LEU A 472 13.62 12.40 2.29
CA LEU A 472 13.40 13.55 1.43
C LEU A 472 14.06 13.32 0.05
N PRO A 473 13.42 13.71 -1.05
CA PRO A 473 14.01 13.64 -2.37
C PRO A 473 15.24 14.55 -2.47
N MET A 474 16.13 14.27 -3.42
CA MET A 474 17.35 15.01 -3.65
C MET A 474 17.25 15.83 -4.96
N PRO A 475 16.41 16.87 -5.03
CA PRO A 475 16.36 17.72 -6.23
C PRO A 475 17.69 18.44 -6.44
N TRP A 476 17.89 18.98 -7.65
CA TRP A 476 19.15 19.63 -8.07
C TRP A 476 20.42 18.78 -7.91
N THR A 477 20.27 17.45 -7.86
CA THR A 477 21.38 16.50 -7.81
C THR A 477 21.52 15.84 -9.17
N SER A 478 22.57 16.15 -9.93
CA SER A 478 22.81 15.53 -11.23
C SER A 478 23.21 14.06 -11.09
N ALA A 479 23.08 13.28 -12.17
CA ALA A 479 23.56 11.90 -12.19
C ALA A 479 25.04 11.78 -11.83
N ASN A 480 25.88 12.71 -12.30
CA ASN A 480 27.30 12.78 -11.93
C ASN A 480 27.54 13.01 -10.43
N ALA A 481 26.66 13.78 -9.77
CA ALA A 481 26.75 14.03 -8.32
C ALA A 481 26.13 12.89 -7.50
N ALA A 482 25.11 12.21 -8.02
CA ALA A 482 24.42 11.11 -7.37
C ALA A 482 25.23 9.81 -7.35
N LEU A 483 25.94 9.48 -8.43
CA LEU A 483 26.71 8.25 -8.54
C LEU A 483 27.74 8.05 -7.42
N PRO A 484 28.56 9.06 -7.02
CA PRO A 484 29.45 8.94 -5.86
C PRO A 484 28.70 8.74 -4.53
N LEU A 485 27.45 9.24 -4.40
CA LEU A 485 26.64 9.03 -3.20
C LEU A 485 26.10 7.60 -3.14
N ALA A 486 25.68 7.02 -4.27
CA ALA A 486 25.32 5.63 -4.37
C ALA A 486 26.48 4.71 -3.96
N ARG A 487 27.67 4.99 -4.49
CA ARG A 487 28.90 4.22 -4.23
C ARG A 487 29.47 4.35 -2.81
N LYS A 488 28.90 5.20 -1.97
CA LYS A 488 29.21 5.19 -0.53
C LYS A 488 28.71 3.94 0.20
N LEU A 489 27.69 3.28 -0.29
CA LEU A 489 27.14 2.06 0.31
C LEU A 489 28.00 0.86 -0.10
N THR A 490 28.17 0.64 -1.39
CA THR A 490 29.14 -0.29 -1.97
C THR A 490 29.71 0.30 -3.26
N ALA A 491 30.94 -0.08 -3.63
CA ALA A 491 31.57 0.37 -4.88
C ALA A 491 30.80 -0.14 -6.13
N TYR A 492 29.92 -1.11 -5.95
CA TYR A 492 29.18 -1.81 -7.00
C TYR A 492 27.79 -1.23 -7.27
N ASP A 493 27.33 -0.29 -6.44
CA ASP A 493 26.05 0.38 -6.63
C ASP A 493 26.12 1.40 -7.79
N GLY A 494 25.00 1.53 -8.49
CA GLY A 494 24.82 2.44 -9.60
C GLY A 494 23.56 3.31 -9.43
N LEU A 495 23.11 3.89 -10.53
CA LEU A 495 21.86 4.61 -10.64
C LEU A 495 20.85 3.77 -11.42
N TRP A 496 19.56 4.09 -11.25
CA TRP A 496 18.47 3.55 -12.06
C TRP A 496 18.88 3.48 -13.54
N CYS A 497 18.58 2.38 -14.20
CA CYS A 497 19.00 2.13 -15.56
C CYS A 497 17.82 1.59 -16.41
N ASP A 498 18.06 1.48 -17.72
CA ASP A 498 17.01 0.95 -18.62
C ASP A 498 16.54 -0.45 -18.26
N CYS A 499 17.37 -1.28 -17.63
CA CYS A 499 16.92 -2.59 -17.13
C CYS A 499 15.82 -2.46 -16.06
N ASP A 500 15.89 -1.44 -15.20
CA ASP A 500 14.86 -1.15 -14.21
C ASP A 500 13.60 -0.58 -14.89
N THR A 501 13.77 0.27 -15.89
CA THR A 501 12.68 0.81 -16.71
C THR A 501 11.98 -0.29 -17.49
N GLN A 502 12.72 -1.23 -18.09
CA GLN A 502 12.16 -2.40 -18.77
C GLN A 502 11.33 -3.28 -17.83
N PHE A 503 11.85 -3.52 -16.64
CA PHE A 503 11.11 -4.27 -15.64
C PHE A 503 9.81 -3.56 -15.22
N ALA A 504 9.85 -2.24 -15.01
CA ALA A 504 8.65 -1.48 -14.69
C ALA A 504 7.60 -1.54 -15.82
N LEU A 505 8.03 -1.44 -17.09
CA LEU A 505 7.16 -1.60 -18.27
C LEU A 505 6.60 -3.03 -18.37
N MET A 506 7.43 -4.04 -18.14
CA MET A 506 7.03 -5.44 -18.13
C MET A 506 5.99 -5.70 -17.04
N ALA A 507 6.30 -5.32 -15.81
CA ALA A 507 5.41 -5.52 -14.67
C ALA A 507 4.08 -4.80 -14.86
N TRP A 508 4.10 -3.59 -15.42
CA TRP A 508 2.89 -2.86 -15.80
C TRP A 508 2.06 -3.63 -16.83
N ARG A 509 2.68 -4.00 -17.96
CA ARG A 509 2.00 -4.65 -19.08
C ARG A 509 1.41 -6.00 -18.67
N LEU A 510 2.15 -6.77 -17.89
CA LEU A 510 1.73 -8.10 -17.43
C LEU A 510 0.54 -8.03 -16.47
N ARG A 511 0.48 -7.00 -15.62
CA ARG A 511 -0.59 -6.82 -14.62
C ARG A 511 -1.83 -6.13 -15.18
N HIS A 512 -1.64 -5.10 -16.00
CA HIS A 512 -2.71 -4.22 -16.46
C HIS A 512 -3.08 -4.40 -17.93
N TRP A 513 -2.34 -5.24 -18.64
CA TRP A 513 -2.55 -5.61 -20.07
C TRP A 513 -2.54 -4.43 -21.04
N THR A 514 -2.02 -3.29 -20.66
CA THR A 514 -1.92 -2.08 -21.48
C THR A 514 -0.49 -1.58 -21.53
N LEU A 515 -0.14 -0.86 -22.59
CA LEU A 515 1.16 -0.22 -22.77
C LEU A 515 1.24 1.17 -22.11
N SER A 516 0.12 1.69 -21.60
CA SER A 516 0.05 3.03 -21.03
C SER A 516 -0.47 3.01 -19.59
N ASN A 517 0.20 3.74 -18.69
CA ASN A 517 -0.30 4.01 -17.34
C ASN A 517 -1.23 5.24 -17.31
N SER A 518 -1.23 6.09 -18.36
CA SER A 518 -2.04 7.29 -18.42
C SER A 518 -3.53 6.97 -18.56
N GLY A 519 -4.36 7.67 -17.80
CA GLY A 519 -5.80 7.39 -17.67
C GLY A 519 -6.11 6.25 -16.69
N GLN A 520 -5.08 5.69 -16.04
CA GLN A 520 -5.19 4.64 -15.03
C GLN A 520 -4.50 5.07 -13.73
N LEU A 521 -3.19 4.85 -13.59
CA LEU A 521 -2.38 5.34 -12.50
C LEU A 521 -1.45 6.45 -13.01
N GLU A 522 -1.89 7.69 -12.86
CA GLU A 522 -1.21 8.86 -13.43
C GLU A 522 0.09 9.23 -12.69
N GLY A 523 0.28 8.76 -11.47
CA GLY A 523 1.39 9.20 -10.63
C GLY A 523 1.18 10.61 -10.09
N CYS A 524 2.21 11.46 -10.17
CA CYS A 524 2.20 12.82 -9.63
C CYS A 524 2.07 13.91 -10.71
N THR A 525 1.65 13.55 -11.93
CA THR A 525 1.69 14.41 -13.12
C THR A 525 0.81 15.65 -13.06
N ASN A 526 -0.19 15.69 -12.19
CA ASN A 526 -1.10 16.82 -11.97
C ASN A 526 -0.87 17.52 -10.62
N TYR A 527 0.22 17.22 -9.91
CA TYR A 527 0.52 17.83 -8.62
C TYR A 527 1.49 19.03 -8.77
N ASN A 528 1.16 19.96 -9.65
CA ASN A 528 1.98 21.13 -10.01
C ASN A 528 1.32 22.44 -9.55
N TYR A 529 1.56 22.83 -8.31
CA TYR A 529 0.99 24.06 -7.72
C TYR A 529 2.09 25.03 -7.30
N GLN A 530 1.82 26.32 -7.53
CA GLN A 530 2.66 27.44 -7.09
C GLN A 530 1.77 28.56 -6.61
N TYR A 531 2.01 29.05 -5.40
CA TYR A 531 1.17 30.07 -4.77
C TYR A 531 2.00 31.12 -4.07
N THR A 532 1.69 32.40 -4.31
CA THR A 532 2.18 33.51 -3.50
C THR A 532 1.51 33.46 -2.13
N LEU A 533 2.27 33.73 -1.08
CA LEU A 533 1.75 33.70 0.29
C LEU A 533 0.71 34.79 0.53
N ALA A 534 -0.33 34.47 1.30
CA ALA A 534 -1.44 35.38 1.59
C ALA A 534 -1.14 36.34 2.74
N VAL A 535 -0.33 35.91 3.72
CA VAL A 535 -0.02 36.66 4.95
C VAL A 535 1.47 36.49 5.28
N ALA A 536 2.09 37.59 5.72
CA ALA A 536 3.45 37.58 6.26
C ALA A 536 3.44 37.22 7.76
N GLU A 537 4.36 36.38 8.19
CA GLU A 537 4.55 35.95 9.58
C GLU A 537 6.02 35.97 9.96
N THR A 538 6.34 36.10 11.25
CA THR A 538 7.72 36.11 11.76
C THR A 538 7.93 34.95 12.72
N GLY A 539 9.07 34.23 12.60
CA GLY A 539 9.47 33.21 13.52
C GLY A 539 8.60 31.91 13.45
N VAL A 540 8.09 31.54 12.28
CA VAL A 540 7.14 30.45 12.09
C VAL A 540 7.75 29.25 11.37
N LYS A 541 7.09 28.08 11.46
CA LYS A 541 7.40 26.87 10.66
C LYS A 541 6.20 26.53 9.75
N ARG A 542 5.59 27.54 9.18
CA ARG A 542 4.43 27.41 8.30
C ARG A 542 4.40 28.52 7.25
N VAL A 543 3.52 28.35 6.28
CA VAL A 543 3.12 29.40 5.35
C VAL A 543 1.60 29.55 5.34
N LEU A 544 1.11 30.77 5.19
CA LEU A 544 -0.32 31.04 5.09
C LEU A 544 -0.74 31.27 3.64
N LEU A 545 -1.73 30.51 3.21
CA LEU A 545 -2.35 30.57 1.89
C LEU A 545 -3.84 30.84 2.02
N THR A 546 -4.50 31.24 0.94
CA THR A 546 -5.96 31.22 0.93
C THR A 546 -6.48 29.79 1.15
N LYS A 547 -7.68 29.62 1.71
CA LYS A 547 -8.26 28.27 1.93
C LYS A 547 -8.33 27.45 0.65
N ALA A 548 -8.69 28.08 -0.48
CA ALA A 548 -8.78 27.41 -1.77
C ALA A 548 -7.41 26.92 -2.27
N GLN A 549 -6.34 27.67 -2.06
CA GLN A 549 -4.97 27.27 -2.40
C GLN A 549 -4.46 26.15 -1.49
N GLY A 550 -4.68 26.30 -0.18
CA GLY A 550 -4.29 25.27 0.80
C GLY A 550 -4.96 23.92 0.55
N ALA A 551 -6.21 23.90 0.09
CA ALA A 551 -6.94 22.67 -0.26
C ALA A 551 -6.30 21.87 -1.43
N ASN A 552 -5.42 22.49 -2.21
CA ASN A 552 -4.68 21.81 -3.27
C ASN A 552 -3.39 21.14 -2.76
N LEU A 553 -2.91 21.51 -1.57
CA LEU A 553 -1.68 20.96 -1.02
C LEU A 553 -1.99 19.72 -0.17
N LEU A 554 -1.18 18.70 -0.33
CA LEU A 554 -1.39 17.39 0.28
C LEU A 554 -0.42 17.17 1.43
N VAL A 555 -0.95 16.75 2.57
CA VAL A 555 -0.13 16.35 3.72
C VAL A 555 0.78 15.19 3.32
N GLY A 556 2.04 15.26 3.76
CA GLY A 556 3.07 14.28 3.42
C GLY A 556 3.83 14.59 2.14
N SER A 557 3.35 15.49 1.26
CA SER A 557 4.10 15.95 0.09
C SER A 557 5.17 16.98 0.45
N CYS A 558 5.99 17.38 -0.53
CA CYS A 558 7.03 18.39 -0.33
C CYS A 558 6.73 19.69 -1.08
N VAL A 559 7.30 20.77 -0.54
CA VAL A 559 7.32 22.11 -1.14
C VAL A 559 8.70 22.75 -1.01
N CYS A 560 9.00 23.72 -1.88
CA CYS A 560 10.08 24.69 -1.67
C CYS A 560 9.48 26.08 -1.46
N LEU A 561 10.26 27.02 -0.93
CA LEU A 561 9.90 28.42 -0.72
C LEU A 561 11.03 29.32 -1.14
N GLY A 562 10.71 30.38 -1.86
CA GLY A 562 11.67 31.39 -2.21
C GLY A 562 11.10 32.82 -2.25
N GLU A 563 11.97 33.82 -2.14
CA GLU A 563 11.63 35.23 -2.26
C GLU A 563 11.48 35.60 -3.74
N HIS A 564 10.33 35.32 -4.30
CA HIS A 564 10.01 35.57 -5.70
C HIS A 564 10.01 37.08 -6.05
N GLY A 565 9.56 37.94 -5.12
CA GLY A 565 9.54 39.38 -5.26
C GLY A 565 8.72 39.83 -6.48
N SER A 566 9.30 40.70 -7.29
CA SER A 566 8.70 41.19 -8.54
C SER A 566 9.06 40.37 -9.79
N ASN A 567 9.74 39.23 -9.63
CA ASN A 567 10.08 38.36 -10.76
C ASN A 567 8.81 37.74 -11.37
N THR A 568 8.88 37.40 -12.66
CA THR A 568 7.75 36.81 -13.39
C THR A 568 8.00 35.38 -13.82
N ASN A 569 9.26 34.89 -13.66
CA ASN A 569 9.62 33.53 -14.00
C ASN A 569 9.44 32.61 -12.81
N ASN A 570 8.39 31.78 -12.82
CA ASN A 570 8.06 30.80 -11.80
C ASN A 570 8.81 29.47 -11.92
N ASP A 571 9.81 29.36 -12.82
CA ASP A 571 10.60 28.14 -12.91
C ASP A 571 11.34 27.89 -11.60
N ARG A 572 11.12 26.72 -11.00
CA ARG A 572 11.74 26.32 -9.71
C ARG A 572 13.26 26.22 -9.78
N ASN A 573 13.87 26.18 -10.97
CA ASN A 573 15.32 26.27 -11.14
C ASN A 573 15.89 27.68 -10.93
N GLN A 574 15.03 28.72 -10.90
CA GLN A 574 15.47 30.05 -10.53
C GLN A 574 15.75 30.09 -9.02
N ALA A 575 16.95 30.51 -8.63
CA ALA A 575 17.40 30.50 -7.24
C ALA A 575 16.40 31.20 -6.29
N TYR A 576 15.85 32.35 -6.69
CA TYR A 576 14.89 33.12 -5.92
C TYR A 576 13.51 32.42 -5.71
N ASN A 577 13.28 31.26 -6.33
CA ASN A 577 12.07 30.44 -6.10
C ASN A 577 12.29 29.32 -5.06
N HIS A 578 13.51 29.19 -4.52
CA HIS A 578 13.85 28.19 -3.50
C HIS A 578 14.97 28.62 -2.54
N ASP A 579 15.27 29.92 -2.44
CA ASP A 579 16.37 30.45 -1.63
C ASP A 579 16.05 30.57 -0.14
N VAL A 580 14.78 30.45 0.27
CA VAL A 580 14.40 30.37 1.69
C VAL A 580 14.59 28.94 2.20
N PHE A 581 14.07 27.97 1.49
CA PHE A 581 14.43 26.54 1.64
C PHE A 581 14.17 25.76 0.36
N ASN A 582 15.04 24.78 0.11
CA ASN A 582 14.98 23.95 -1.10
C ASN A 582 13.85 22.93 -1.07
N ILE A 583 13.60 22.30 0.09
CA ILE A 583 12.59 21.27 0.23
C ILE A 583 12.16 21.15 1.70
N ALA A 584 10.86 21.04 1.94
CA ALA A 584 10.28 20.72 3.23
C ALA A 584 9.01 19.89 3.06
N LYS A 585 8.79 18.95 3.96
CA LYS A 585 7.58 18.13 3.99
C LYS A 585 6.43 18.89 4.64
N ILE A 586 5.22 18.74 4.09
CA ILE A 586 3.98 19.27 4.67
C ILE A 586 3.52 18.33 5.78
N LEU A 587 3.47 18.84 7.01
CA LEU A 587 3.04 18.07 8.19
C LEU A 587 1.52 18.12 8.38
N SER A 588 0.91 19.27 8.18
CA SER A 588 -0.55 19.47 8.25
C SER A 588 -0.98 20.69 7.45
N VAL A 589 -2.28 20.74 7.11
CA VAL A 589 -2.94 21.92 6.52
C VAL A 589 -4.16 22.21 7.36
N GLU A 590 -4.14 23.32 8.09
CA GLU A 590 -5.14 23.68 9.09
C GLU A 590 -5.79 25.04 8.76
N THR A 591 -7.02 25.27 9.24
CA THR A 591 -7.63 26.60 9.13
C THR A 591 -7.22 27.45 10.33
N VAL A 592 -6.72 28.66 10.05
CA VAL A 592 -6.40 29.68 11.06
C VAL A 592 -7.08 30.99 10.69
N THR A 593 -7.41 31.82 11.71
CA THR A 593 -7.98 33.13 11.50
C THR A 593 -6.94 34.20 11.81
N VAL A 594 -6.73 35.11 10.86
CA VAL A 594 -5.89 36.31 11.02
C VAL A 594 -6.72 37.50 10.58
N ASP A 595 -6.86 38.51 11.45
CA ASP A 595 -7.65 39.73 11.22
C ASP A 595 -9.05 39.42 10.64
N ASP A 596 -9.80 38.52 11.34
CA ASP A 596 -11.14 38.07 10.98
C ASP A 596 -11.27 37.36 9.63
N THR A 597 -10.13 36.99 8.98
CA THR A 597 -10.09 36.28 7.74
C THR A 597 -9.50 34.88 7.94
N GLU A 598 -10.16 33.88 7.38
CA GLU A 598 -9.69 32.48 7.44
C GLU A 598 -8.69 32.16 6.34
N TYR A 599 -7.57 31.57 6.74
CA TYR A 599 -6.48 31.11 5.86
C TYR A 599 -6.19 29.63 6.09
N ALA A 600 -5.50 29.02 5.14
CA ALA A 600 -4.88 27.72 5.29
C ALA A 600 -3.44 27.87 5.80
N ALA A 601 -3.18 27.40 7.01
CA ALA A 601 -1.85 27.28 7.58
C ALA A 601 -1.24 25.95 7.13
N VAL A 602 -0.25 25.99 6.25
CA VAL A 602 0.51 24.85 5.79
C VAL A 602 1.73 24.70 6.69
N ASN A 603 1.65 23.78 7.66
CA ASN A 603 2.73 23.50 8.61
C ASN A 603 3.79 22.64 7.97
N LEU A 604 5.08 22.99 8.16
CA LEU A 604 6.22 22.42 7.44
C LEU A 604 7.24 21.81 8.41
N GLU A 605 7.87 20.75 7.97
CA GLU A 605 9.00 20.12 8.63
C GLU A 605 10.27 20.93 8.33
N LEU A 606 10.62 21.85 9.23
CA LEU A 606 11.78 22.72 9.11
C LEU A 606 12.66 22.61 10.36
N ASP A 607 13.96 22.64 10.19
CA ASP A 607 14.92 22.63 11.31
C ASP A 607 14.82 23.91 12.15
N SER A 608 14.65 25.05 11.50
CA SER A 608 14.53 26.38 12.11
C SER A 608 13.28 27.11 11.69
N THR A 609 12.90 28.13 12.45
CA THR A 609 11.83 29.05 12.05
C THR A 609 12.27 29.96 10.92
N ILE A 610 11.31 30.46 10.16
CA ILE A 610 11.48 31.38 9.04
C ILE A 610 10.60 32.62 9.24
N ASP A 611 10.99 33.71 8.63
CA ASP A 611 10.15 34.89 8.42
C ASP A 611 9.59 34.84 7.00
N THR A 612 8.28 35.10 6.83
CA THR A 612 7.63 35.04 5.53
C THR A 612 7.14 36.43 5.10
N THR A 613 7.06 36.63 3.77
CA THR A 613 6.51 37.84 3.15
C THR A 613 5.42 37.48 2.15
N THR A 614 4.55 38.41 1.80
CA THR A 614 3.52 38.20 0.76
C THR A 614 4.07 38.17 -0.66
N THR A 615 5.36 38.40 -0.85
CA THR A 615 6.08 38.27 -2.13
C THR A 615 6.76 36.93 -2.33
N MET A 616 6.79 36.07 -1.30
CA MET A 616 7.30 34.73 -1.40
C MET A 616 6.38 33.79 -2.17
N LEU A 617 6.99 32.85 -2.88
CA LEU A 617 6.34 31.81 -3.68
C LEU A 617 6.60 30.43 -3.09
N VAL A 618 5.54 29.74 -2.66
CA VAL A 618 5.58 28.33 -2.30
C VAL A 618 5.28 27.46 -3.53
N SER A 619 6.05 26.41 -3.76
CA SER A 619 5.90 25.54 -4.93
C SER A 619 5.97 24.07 -4.55
N THR A 620 5.09 23.24 -5.13
CA THR A 620 5.14 21.77 -4.91
C THR A 620 6.42 21.16 -5.50
N MET A 621 6.96 20.16 -4.82
CA MET A 621 8.20 19.46 -5.12
C MET A 621 7.94 17.95 -5.26
N PRO A 622 8.89 17.16 -5.78
CA PRO A 622 8.82 15.71 -5.74
C PRO A 622 8.48 15.19 -4.33
N TRP A 623 7.75 14.09 -4.27
CA TRP A 623 7.31 13.50 -3.03
C TRP A 623 8.46 12.84 -2.25
N PRO A 624 8.39 12.73 -0.91
CA PRO A 624 9.29 11.89 -0.14
C PRO A 624 9.18 10.44 -0.61
N SER A 625 10.28 9.70 -0.54
CA SER A 625 10.27 8.26 -0.81
C SER A 625 9.44 7.52 0.26
N GLY A 626 8.83 6.41 -0.13
CA GLY A 626 8.00 5.62 0.79
C GLY A 626 6.67 6.26 1.15
N THR A 627 6.24 7.29 0.43
CA THR A 627 4.90 7.87 0.60
C THR A 627 3.80 6.81 0.46
N THR A 628 4.00 5.83 -0.42
CA THR A 628 3.06 4.73 -0.63
C THR A 628 2.93 3.78 0.57
N GLU A 629 3.87 3.77 1.52
CA GLU A 629 3.76 3.02 2.77
C GLU A 629 2.68 3.57 3.70
N ALA A 630 2.45 4.88 3.65
CA ALA A 630 1.49 5.58 4.50
C ALA A 630 0.12 5.77 3.83
N LEU A 631 0.02 5.56 2.52
CA LEU A 631 -1.24 5.71 1.80
C LEU A 631 -2.11 4.47 1.94
N PRO A 632 -3.44 4.63 2.10
CA PRO A 632 -4.36 3.50 2.14
C PRO A 632 -4.33 2.71 0.81
N GLY A 633 -4.59 1.43 0.89
CA GLY A 633 -4.75 0.57 -0.29
C GLY A 633 -3.47 0.34 -1.09
N HIS A 634 -2.37 0.19 -0.44
CA HIS A 634 -1.00 0.25 -0.98
C HIS A 634 -0.37 -1.11 -1.37
N SER A 635 -1.08 -2.17 -1.64
CA SER A 635 -0.44 -3.25 -2.39
C SER A 635 -0.01 -2.72 -3.76
N ASP A 636 -0.31 -3.17 -4.88
CA ASP A 636 0.04 -2.43 -6.10
C ASP A 636 -1.06 -1.42 -6.46
N GLY A 637 -0.69 -0.18 -6.70
CA GLY A 637 -1.61 0.94 -6.90
C GLY A 637 -1.70 1.88 -5.68
N CYS A 638 -2.56 2.86 -5.76
CA CYS A 638 -2.81 3.82 -4.69
C CYS A 638 -4.22 4.40 -4.80
N ILE A 639 -4.98 4.38 -3.72
CA ILE A 639 -6.36 4.90 -3.67
C ILE A 639 -6.50 6.34 -4.19
N GLY A 640 -5.50 7.19 -3.93
CA GLY A 640 -5.53 8.58 -4.34
C GLY A 640 -5.23 8.82 -5.81
N ASN A 641 -4.81 7.81 -6.57
CA ASN A 641 -4.15 8.05 -7.86
C ASN A 641 -4.99 7.77 -9.10
N LEU A 642 -6.06 7.13 -9.11
CA LEU A 642 -6.80 6.82 -10.33
C LEU A 642 -6.43 7.76 -11.51
N THR A 643 -7.27 8.69 -11.85
CA THR A 643 -7.05 9.66 -12.92
C THR A 643 -6.67 11.05 -12.40
N ASN A 644 -6.41 11.21 -11.12
CA ASN A 644 -6.17 12.54 -10.54
C ASN A 644 -4.71 13.01 -10.62
N GLY A 645 -3.75 12.07 -10.80
CA GLY A 645 -2.34 12.39 -10.99
C GLY A 645 -1.67 13.13 -9.83
N ARG A 646 -2.07 12.88 -8.59
CA ARG A 646 -1.60 13.64 -7.43
C ARG A 646 -0.73 12.87 -6.47
N TYR A 647 -0.64 11.54 -6.58
CA TYR A 647 0.05 10.65 -5.64
C TYR A 647 0.97 9.67 -6.36
N PRO A 648 2.09 9.25 -5.73
CA PRO A 648 2.84 8.09 -6.20
C PRO A 648 2.00 6.81 -6.07
N TYR A 649 2.41 5.75 -6.77
CA TYR A 649 1.79 4.43 -6.73
C TYR A 649 2.85 3.34 -6.75
N ARG A 650 2.46 2.06 -6.66
CA ARG A 650 3.37 0.92 -6.73
C ARG A 650 3.15 0.05 -7.95
N ILE A 651 4.23 -0.54 -8.43
CA ILE A 651 4.24 -1.64 -9.40
C ILE A 651 5.24 -2.69 -8.90
N ALA A 652 4.83 -3.93 -8.71
CA ALA A 652 5.69 -5.02 -8.25
C ALA A 652 6.51 -4.65 -7.00
N GLY A 653 5.87 -4.00 -6.03
CA GLY A 653 6.49 -3.50 -4.81
C GLY A 653 7.35 -2.25 -4.96
N MET A 654 7.66 -1.81 -6.18
CA MET A 654 8.42 -0.58 -6.43
C MET A 654 7.51 0.65 -6.37
N GLU A 655 7.89 1.65 -5.59
CA GLU A 655 7.25 2.95 -5.64
C GLU A 655 7.61 3.68 -6.94
N MET A 656 6.58 4.16 -7.64
CA MET A 656 6.70 4.93 -8.87
C MET A 656 6.16 6.34 -8.66
N GLN A 657 7.01 7.33 -8.87
CA GLN A 657 6.66 8.74 -8.83
C GLN A 657 6.66 9.31 -10.26
N ILE A 658 5.78 8.78 -11.13
CA ILE A 658 5.60 9.37 -12.47
C ILE A 658 5.25 10.84 -12.28
N GLY A 659 6.02 11.73 -12.91
CA GLY A 659 6.02 13.16 -12.61
C GLY A 659 7.21 13.61 -11.75
N SER A 660 8.16 12.71 -11.43
CA SER A 660 9.49 13.04 -10.93
C SER A 660 10.52 12.37 -11.81
N TYR A 661 11.40 13.14 -12.40
CA TYR A 661 12.43 12.59 -13.28
C TYR A 661 13.38 11.68 -12.51
N CYS A 662 13.67 10.53 -13.11
CA CYS A 662 14.73 9.63 -12.71
C CYS A 662 15.87 9.67 -13.75
N GLU A 663 17.07 10.03 -13.31
CA GLU A 663 18.22 10.17 -14.20
C GLU A 663 18.98 8.85 -14.30
N GLU A 664 19.33 8.48 -15.53
CA GLU A 664 20.07 7.26 -15.85
C GLU A 664 21.51 7.60 -16.31
N LEU A 665 22.46 6.70 -16.05
CA LEU A 665 23.79 6.70 -16.69
C LEU A 665 24.01 5.44 -17.55
N ASP A 666 23.04 4.56 -17.61
CA ASP A 666 22.98 3.41 -18.50
C ASP A 666 21.52 3.29 -19.03
N PRO A 667 21.31 3.65 -20.31
CA PRO A 667 22.29 4.04 -21.32
C PRO A 667 22.71 5.51 -21.25
N LEU A 668 23.74 5.86 -22.05
CA LEU A 668 24.03 7.23 -22.48
C LEU A 668 23.66 7.38 -23.95
N TRP A 669 23.12 8.55 -24.32
CA TRP A 669 22.73 8.87 -25.68
C TRP A 669 23.61 9.96 -26.27
N GLN A 670 24.18 9.72 -27.47
CA GLN A 670 24.90 10.74 -28.21
C GLN A 670 23.94 11.38 -29.22
N ALA A 671 23.51 12.61 -28.96
CA ALA A 671 22.66 13.39 -29.85
C ALA A 671 23.48 14.12 -30.91
N SER A 672 23.05 14.08 -32.16
CA SER A 672 23.61 14.85 -33.30
C SER A 672 22.48 15.36 -34.17
N LEU A 673 22.71 16.52 -34.84
CA LEU A 673 21.75 17.07 -35.80
C LEU A 673 22.17 16.64 -37.21
N VAL A 674 21.25 16.00 -37.93
CA VAL A 674 21.54 15.50 -39.29
C VAL A 674 20.90 16.46 -40.31
N ASP A 675 21.72 17.05 -41.16
CA ASP A 675 21.35 17.93 -42.31
C ASP A 675 20.36 19.06 -41.94
N ASP A 676 20.37 19.52 -40.68
CA ASP A 676 19.43 20.48 -40.11
C ASP A 676 17.96 20.05 -40.21
N ASP A 677 17.68 18.74 -40.44
CA ASP A 677 16.35 18.18 -40.66
C ASP A 677 15.79 17.48 -39.40
N HIS A 678 16.61 16.65 -38.75
CA HIS A 678 16.19 15.87 -37.58
C HIS A 678 17.33 15.61 -36.63
N TRP A 679 16.96 15.23 -35.36
CA TRP A 679 17.90 14.75 -34.37
C TRP A 679 18.08 13.25 -34.49
N HIS A 680 19.35 12.81 -34.52
CA HIS A 680 19.79 11.43 -34.46
C HIS A 680 20.42 11.14 -33.10
N TYR A 681 20.12 9.96 -32.55
CA TYR A 681 20.72 9.45 -31.31
C TYR A 681 21.42 8.12 -31.54
N ASP A 682 22.71 8.05 -31.22
CA ASP A 682 23.41 6.82 -30.96
C ASP A 682 23.24 6.44 -29.48
N VAL A 683 22.87 5.19 -29.20
CA VAL A 683 22.58 4.68 -27.84
C VAL A 683 23.71 3.78 -27.40
N TYR A 684 24.29 4.08 -26.23
CA TYR A 684 25.45 3.38 -25.69
C TYR A 684 25.13 2.82 -24.31
N SER A 685 25.32 1.53 -24.09
CA SER A 685 25.07 0.84 -22.82
C SER A 685 26.38 0.43 -22.13
N CYS A 686 26.37 0.51 -20.80
CA CYS A 686 27.46 0.04 -19.93
C CYS A 686 26.96 -1.14 -19.09
N ARG A 687 27.47 -2.34 -19.36
CA ARG A 687 27.02 -3.58 -18.69
C ARG A 687 27.65 -3.81 -17.30
N ASP A 688 28.40 -2.84 -16.79
CA ASP A 688 29.09 -2.92 -15.48
C ASP A 688 28.88 -1.62 -14.68
N SER A 689 28.13 -1.72 -13.58
CA SER A 689 27.84 -0.58 -12.72
C SER A 689 29.07 0.09 -12.12
N GLU A 690 30.16 -0.66 -11.89
CA GLU A 690 31.43 -0.08 -11.44
C GLU A 690 32.07 0.86 -12.49
N LYS A 691 31.74 0.66 -13.76
CA LYS A 691 32.28 1.39 -14.89
C LYS A 691 31.38 2.53 -15.38
N LEU A 692 30.21 2.72 -14.74
CA LEU A 692 29.35 3.85 -15.05
C LEU A 692 30.08 5.19 -14.92
N ALA A 693 29.87 6.05 -15.89
CA ALA A 693 30.48 7.37 -15.98
C ALA A 693 29.54 8.38 -16.64
N GLY A 694 29.76 9.67 -16.39
CA GLY A 694 29.01 10.75 -17.05
C GLY A 694 29.53 11.08 -18.47
N SER A 695 30.20 10.16 -19.13
CA SER A 695 30.64 10.29 -20.51
C SER A 695 30.78 8.91 -21.16
N ILE A 696 30.64 8.84 -22.47
CA ILE A 696 30.84 7.62 -23.23
C ILE A 696 32.32 7.27 -23.24
N THR A 697 32.69 6.23 -22.46
CA THR A 697 34.05 5.70 -22.35
C THR A 697 34.16 4.38 -23.14
N THR A 698 35.30 3.74 -23.13
CA THR A 698 35.53 2.42 -23.73
C THR A 698 34.70 1.30 -23.07
N ASN A 699 34.09 1.56 -21.91
CA ASN A 699 33.19 0.63 -21.25
C ASN A 699 31.73 0.72 -21.74
N TYR A 700 31.44 1.71 -22.60
CA TYR A 700 30.14 1.87 -23.22
C TYR A 700 30.17 1.34 -24.66
N GLN A 701 29.22 0.48 -24.99
CA GLN A 701 29.10 -0.11 -26.33
C GLN A 701 27.84 0.43 -27.00
N LYS A 702 27.91 0.73 -28.30
CA LYS A 702 26.75 1.13 -29.09
C LYS A 702 25.79 -0.07 -29.19
N VAL A 703 24.57 0.10 -28.76
CA VAL A 703 23.53 -0.96 -28.69
C VAL A 703 22.29 -0.63 -29.53
N GLY A 704 22.22 0.58 -30.07
CA GLY A 704 21.10 0.99 -30.92
C GLY A 704 21.23 2.43 -31.40
N GLU A 705 20.26 2.85 -32.16
CA GLU A 705 20.12 4.22 -32.67
C GLU A 705 18.65 4.52 -32.96
N PHE A 706 18.27 5.79 -32.99
CA PHE A 706 16.95 6.23 -33.43
C PHE A 706 16.96 7.69 -33.85
N ASP A 707 15.99 8.08 -34.68
CA ASP A 707 15.80 9.43 -35.19
C ASP A 707 14.53 10.06 -34.58
N LEU A 708 14.59 11.36 -34.27
CA LEU A 708 13.40 12.16 -34.01
C LEU A 708 12.78 12.66 -35.31
N PRO A 709 11.47 12.97 -35.33
CA PRO A 709 10.78 13.36 -36.55
C PRO A 709 11.11 14.77 -37.07
N ASN A 710 11.92 15.55 -36.34
CA ASN A 710 12.25 16.94 -36.69
C ASN A 710 13.50 17.44 -35.93
N ALA A 711 14.02 18.60 -36.35
CA ALA A 711 15.14 19.30 -35.75
C ALA A 711 14.76 20.24 -34.57
N ASN A 712 13.52 20.24 -34.12
CA ASN A 712 13.10 21.15 -33.04
C ASN A 712 13.87 20.88 -31.76
N LYS A 713 14.29 21.95 -31.07
CA LYS A 713 14.95 21.90 -29.78
C LYS A 713 13.93 21.96 -28.64
N TRP A 714 14.17 21.24 -27.55
CA TRP A 714 13.32 21.25 -26.37
C TRP A 714 11.84 20.98 -26.68
N SER A 715 11.57 20.12 -27.67
CA SER A 715 10.23 19.80 -28.15
C SER A 715 9.83 18.40 -27.74
N TRP A 716 8.56 18.24 -27.36
CA TRP A 716 8.00 16.95 -27.02
C TRP A 716 7.49 16.22 -28.26
N ASN A 717 7.90 14.97 -28.42
CA ASN A 717 7.49 14.07 -29.50
C ASN A 717 6.80 12.85 -28.88
N PHE A 718 5.52 12.68 -29.12
CA PHE A 718 4.80 11.53 -28.56
C PHE A 718 5.34 10.22 -29.13
N ILE A 719 5.62 9.27 -28.24
CA ILE A 719 6.10 7.92 -28.58
C ILE A 719 4.91 7.12 -29.09
N ARG A 720 5.07 6.49 -30.25
CA ARG A 720 4.08 5.59 -30.80
C ARG A 720 4.46 4.12 -30.66
N ALA A 721 5.72 3.79 -30.78
CA ALA A 721 6.24 2.45 -30.58
C ALA A 721 7.61 2.49 -29.91
N LEU A 722 7.91 1.44 -29.13
CA LEU A 722 9.19 1.14 -28.52
C LEU A 722 9.83 -0.05 -29.24
N ASN A 723 11.14 -0.21 -29.10
CA ASN A 723 11.83 -1.43 -29.48
C ASN A 723 11.43 -2.62 -28.59
N LYS A 724 11.96 -3.81 -28.88
CA LYS A 724 11.70 -5.04 -28.12
C LYS A 724 12.08 -4.88 -26.64
N MET A 725 11.32 -5.49 -25.77
CA MET A 725 11.50 -5.44 -24.31
C MET A 725 12.83 -6.07 -23.87
N ALA A 726 13.35 -7.08 -24.59
CA ALA A 726 14.62 -7.71 -24.32
C ALA A 726 15.84 -6.93 -24.87
N ALA A 727 15.64 -5.79 -25.50
CA ALA A 727 16.77 -4.99 -26.02
C ALA A 727 17.63 -4.43 -24.88
N GLU A 728 18.90 -4.15 -25.15
CA GLU A 728 19.86 -3.62 -24.19
C GLU A 728 19.47 -2.22 -23.64
N ALA A 729 18.67 -1.48 -24.40
CA ALA A 729 18.13 -0.18 -24.01
C ALA A 729 16.73 0.03 -24.58
N GLN A 730 15.84 0.66 -23.80
CA GLN A 730 14.51 1.04 -24.27
C GLN A 730 14.57 2.34 -25.04
N ILE A 731 14.29 2.24 -26.33
CA ILE A 731 14.29 3.38 -27.24
C ILE A 731 12.98 3.49 -28.04
N PRO A 732 12.55 4.71 -28.37
CA PRO A 732 11.43 4.92 -29.28
C PRO A 732 11.82 4.47 -30.70
N THR A 733 10.92 3.74 -31.37
CA THR A 733 11.09 3.34 -32.78
C THR A 733 10.14 4.07 -33.71
N LYS A 734 9.06 4.62 -33.17
CA LYS A 734 8.10 5.43 -33.94
C LYS A 734 7.56 6.55 -33.07
N PHE A 735 7.32 7.69 -33.72
CA PHE A 735 6.74 8.88 -33.11
C PHE A 735 5.42 9.25 -33.77
N GLY A 736 4.59 10.04 -33.08
CA GLY A 736 3.32 10.57 -33.56
C GLY A 736 2.18 10.35 -32.59
N GLY A 737 1.09 11.11 -32.80
CA GLY A 737 -0.08 11.06 -31.94
C GLY A 737 -0.14 12.20 -30.91
N SER A 738 -0.69 11.92 -29.74
CA SER A 738 -0.94 12.89 -28.68
C SER A 738 -0.91 12.21 -27.30
N SER A 739 -1.13 12.97 -26.23
CA SER A 739 -1.32 12.44 -24.87
C SER A 739 -2.50 11.45 -24.72
N GLY A 740 -3.35 11.32 -25.73
CA GLY A 740 -4.44 10.34 -25.79
C GLY A 740 -4.15 9.12 -26.66
N THR A 741 -2.96 9.02 -27.27
CA THR A 741 -2.69 8.02 -28.33
C THR A 741 -1.67 7.00 -27.87
N TYR A 742 -2.06 5.72 -27.95
CA TYR A 742 -1.25 4.52 -27.73
C TYR A 742 -0.52 4.53 -26.36
N VAL A 743 0.82 4.65 -26.31
CA VAL A 743 1.56 4.65 -25.04
C VAL A 743 1.38 5.94 -24.21
N LYS A 744 0.81 7.00 -24.80
CA LYS A 744 0.44 8.25 -24.14
C LYS A 744 1.58 8.90 -23.33
N ALA A 745 2.81 8.78 -23.81
CA ALA A 745 3.99 9.36 -23.23
C ALA A 745 4.86 9.96 -24.31
N ALA A 746 5.75 10.89 -23.99
CA ALA A 746 6.53 11.61 -24.95
C ALA A 746 8.02 11.59 -24.67
N PHE A 747 8.80 11.88 -25.71
CA PHE A 747 10.24 12.05 -25.69
C PHE A 747 10.58 13.53 -25.95
N ALA A 748 11.37 14.13 -25.07
CA ALA A 748 11.83 15.51 -25.27
C ALA A 748 13.14 15.53 -26.07
N SER A 749 13.15 16.34 -27.14
CA SER A 749 14.31 16.54 -27.99
C SER A 749 15.41 17.35 -27.30
N PRO A 750 16.67 17.26 -27.77
CA PRO A 750 17.80 17.93 -27.14
C PRO A 750 17.79 19.44 -27.40
N GLY A 751 18.46 20.19 -26.52
CA GLY A 751 18.76 21.59 -26.73
C GLY A 751 19.95 21.85 -27.67
N GLY A 752 20.75 20.80 -27.92
CA GLY A 752 21.92 20.83 -28.77
C GLY A 752 22.59 19.46 -28.89
N ALA A 753 23.54 19.32 -29.79
CA ALA A 753 24.33 18.09 -29.94
C ALA A 753 25.18 17.82 -28.70
N GLY A 754 25.38 16.55 -28.36
CA GLY A 754 26.22 16.14 -27.22
C GLY A 754 25.76 14.86 -26.55
N VAL A 755 26.47 14.46 -25.48
CA VAL A 755 26.12 13.33 -24.66
C VAL A 755 24.96 13.71 -23.73
N CYS A 756 23.89 12.95 -23.77
CA CYS A 756 22.69 13.08 -22.94
C CYS A 756 22.58 11.89 -21.99
N ALA A 757 22.10 12.14 -20.79
CA ALA A 757 21.63 11.13 -19.85
C ALA A 757 20.11 11.06 -19.95
N PRO A 758 19.49 9.89 -20.08
CA PRO A 758 18.05 9.81 -20.09
C PRO A 758 17.45 10.25 -18.74
N TRP A 759 16.41 11.09 -18.80
CA TRP A 759 15.61 11.49 -17.65
C TRP A 759 14.23 10.89 -17.83
N ARG A 760 13.92 9.81 -17.12
CA ARG A 760 12.69 9.02 -17.28
C ARG A 760 11.52 9.60 -16.50
N PHE A 761 10.30 9.25 -16.91
CA PHE A 761 9.00 9.43 -16.24
C PHE A 761 8.39 10.84 -16.32
N GLY A 762 9.13 11.88 -16.66
CA GLY A 762 8.64 13.28 -16.66
C GLY A 762 8.67 13.91 -15.27
N ASN A 763 8.33 15.21 -15.16
CA ASN A 763 8.21 15.92 -13.88
C ASN A 763 6.77 16.39 -13.62
N LEU A 764 6.48 16.97 -12.45
CA LEU A 764 5.16 17.47 -12.04
C LEU A 764 4.55 18.46 -13.05
N ARG A 765 5.36 19.20 -13.83
CA ARG A 765 4.95 20.19 -14.79
C ARG A 765 4.60 19.62 -16.17
N ASP A 766 5.14 18.45 -16.49
CA ASP A 766 5.07 17.92 -17.87
C ASP A 766 3.71 17.30 -18.20
N GLY A 767 2.86 17.03 -17.20
CA GLY A 767 1.47 16.63 -17.38
C GLY A 767 1.30 15.43 -18.31
N GLY A 768 0.56 15.60 -19.39
CA GLY A 768 0.26 14.55 -20.36
C GLY A 768 1.43 14.05 -21.21
N TYR A 769 2.66 14.57 -21.05
CA TYR A 769 3.88 14.02 -21.65
C TYR A 769 4.50 12.92 -20.79
N CYS A 770 4.16 12.89 -19.47
CA CYS A 770 4.67 11.92 -18.53
C CYS A 770 4.15 10.50 -18.79
N GLY A 771 4.84 9.51 -18.27
CA GLY A 771 4.44 8.12 -18.32
C GLY A 771 5.65 7.19 -18.14
N LEU A 772 5.39 5.90 -17.98
CA LEU A 772 6.45 4.89 -17.85
C LEU A 772 7.47 4.92 -18.99
N PRO A 773 7.08 5.04 -20.27
CA PRO A 773 8.04 5.15 -21.37
C PRO A 773 8.54 6.58 -21.65
N CYS A 774 8.10 7.59 -20.88
CA CYS A 774 8.53 8.98 -21.06
C CYS A 774 10.04 9.11 -20.84
N ALA A 775 10.68 9.89 -21.70
CA ALA A 775 12.08 10.26 -21.52
C ALA A 775 12.37 11.69 -21.99
N ASN A 776 13.27 12.39 -21.29
CA ASN A 776 13.88 13.61 -21.73
C ASN A 776 15.32 13.28 -22.15
N GLY A 777 15.60 13.38 -23.46
CA GLY A 777 16.92 13.16 -24.06
C GLY A 777 17.68 14.45 -24.30
N GLY A 778 17.31 15.53 -23.64
CA GLY A 778 17.91 16.85 -23.89
C GLY A 778 19.01 17.27 -22.92
N LEU A 779 19.18 16.55 -21.84
CA LEU A 779 20.03 16.95 -20.72
C LEU A 779 21.24 16.03 -20.57
N GLY A 780 22.41 16.60 -20.35
CA GLY A 780 23.65 15.86 -20.11
C GLY A 780 23.74 15.33 -18.66
N PRO A 781 24.65 14.38 -18.37
CA PRO A 781 24.83 13.75 -17.03
C PRO A 781 25.19 14.71 -15.89
N GLY A 782 25.65 15.92 -16.22
CA GLY A 782 25.92 16.99 -15.25
C GLY A 782 24.76 17.95 -15.03
N ALA A 783 23.65 17.80 -15.75
CA ALA A 783 22.48 18.64 -15.58
C ALA A 783 21.77 18.30 -14.27
N SER A 784 21.11 19.30 -13.67
CA SER A 784 20.29 19.12 -12.47
C SER A 784 19.09 20.05 -12.53
N ALA A 785 17.99 19.64 -11.96
CA ALA A 785 16.75 20.40 -11.92
C ALA A 785 15.94 20.07 -10.68
N TRP A 786 14.99 20.95 -10.36
CA TRP A 786 14.07 20.77 -9.24
C TRP A 786 13.25 19.47 -9.32
N GLY A 787 12.92 19.02 -10.52
CA GLY A 787 12.14 17.81 -10.78
C GLY A 787 12.96 16.55 -10.97
N GLY A 788 14.31 16.64 -10.95
CA GLY A 788 15.23 15.51 -11.04
C GLY A 788 15.44 14.89 -9.66
N VAL A 789 15.15 13.60 -9.51
CA VAL A 789 15.36 12.84 -8.27
C VAL A 789 16.12 11.58 -8.60
N PRO A 790 17.40 11.47 -8.24
CA PRO A 790 18.17 10.27 -8.54
C PRO A 790 17.62 9.06 -7.77
N ARG A 791 17.72 7.89 -8.38
CA ARG A 791 17.30 6.62 -7.80
C ARG A 791 18.47 5.65 -7.84
N LEU A 792 18.67 4.94 -6.74
CA LEU A 792 19.72 3.92 -6.64
C LEU A 792 19.36 2.74 -7.57
N ALA A 793 20.36 2.08 -8.14
CA ALA A 793 20.22 0.75 -8.70
C ALA A 793 21.19 -0.22 -8.03
N GLY A 794 20.72 -1.40 -7.70
CA GLY A 794 21.52 -2.44 -7.11
C GLY A 794 22.44 -3.10 -8.13
N SER A 795 23.62 -3.48 -7.69
CA SER A 795 24.76 -4.04 -8.44
C SER A 795 24.77 -3.70 -9.93
N GLY A 796 24.04 -2.68 -10.24
CA GLY A 796 23.84 -2.05 -11.52
C GLY A 796 23.67 -3.00 -12.64
N LYS A 797 23.21 -4.14 -12.31
CA LYS A 797 23.04 -5.10 -13.37
C LYS A 797 24.40 -5.33 -14.08
N LYS A 798 25.43 -5.70 -13.30
CA LYS A 798 26.62 -6.31 -13.94
C LYS A 798 26.13 -7.51 -14.72
N ARG A 799 26.16 -7.41 -16.04
CA ARG A 799 25.45 -8.33 -16.94
C ARG A 799 26.32 -8.76 -18.10
N GLY A 800 26.08 -9.95 -18.59
CA GLY A 800 26.65 -10.51 -19.79
C GLY A 800 25.86 -10.19 -21.05
N GLU A 801 26.22 -10.82 -22.13
CA GLU A 801 25.49 -10.82 -23.38
C GLU A 801 24.76 -12.18 -23.52
N TRP A 802 23.48 -12.12 -23.85
CA TRP A 802 22.75 -13.34 -24.17
C TRP A 802 23.27 -13.91 -25.50
N PRO A 803 23.67 -15.19 -25.58
CA PRO A 803 24.08 -15.78 -26.84
C PRO A 803 22.94 -15.74 -27.86
N ALA A 804 23.23 -15.17 -29.05
CA ALA A 804 22.25 -15.02 -30.14
C ALA A 804 21.80 -16.38 -30.73
#